data_64dfdc74f1a58ef61a09c1769f1cb2aa
#
_entry.id   64dfdc74f1a58ef61a09c1769f1cb2aa
#
_cell.length_a   1.000
_cell.length_b   1.000
_cell.length_c   1.000
_cell.angle_alpha   90.00
_cell.angle_beta   90.00
_cell.angle_gamma   90.00
#
_symmetry.space_group_name_H-M   'P 1'
#
loop_
_entity.id
_entity.type
_entity.pdbx_description
1 polymer ?
#
loop_
_entity_poly.entity_id
_entity_poly.type
_entity_poly.pdbx_seq_one_letter_code
_entity_poly.pdbx_strand_id
1 'polypeptide(L)'
;MSMSSCILSSATPPRRATASVAFAMIACAAAPACAEEGEPGQAQHLDPIFVRGAHDAGSRVDRSGSAKYATPLLDVPQTITIVPRAVLDEQQALSLREALSNVAGITFNAGEGGGGSGDSFNIRGFGANANMQLDGLRDSAQNNRSDLFNIDAVEVIKGPNSVFGGAGTTGGSVNLVSKTPKAGAFTEAGAVLGTSDYRRVTLDTNQPLPGADGKAAFRLNAMAHINDVPGRDDIRKRRWGVAPSLAFGLGTPTRVTLGYFHQYDNNLPDYGLPARDGQVLAGVSRDSYFGWRNLDRERIMSDTFTVKAEHDVSPHLKVQNLSRYTHLNRDTVVSASHANLQGLPPGRYKPAGPQGYGRDASTAMWANQTNVTSEFATFGIGHTLVTGFEISRETYGRTTYSYGLNRFYPANGFALAAPPGVWLGPAKRENSARSDTELIVKALYAFDTISLGRYWDIDVGLRHDWIDGWAESTPAGKPTDRAASSDRHLSTRAGLVFKPTDNGRVYFSYGTSFNPSAEFLVSNGSGLSAATESLAPEKNESFELGTKWEGLAGIALNGALFQTEKKNARERMADGSYALVGRQRVRGIELGAAGKVTPQWDVFANYTYLASVTLSSPATPRRDGQALGNTPRHALNLWTTYRLPAGWTIGYGSHFVGRRNVTSEGGSQLGAYWVHNLMAGYEVNRRLRFQLNIDNLFDRAYVERVRQVLGSESRSSAVEFGDGRSAMLSAVYKF
;
A
#
# COMPACT_ATOMS: atom_id res chain seq x y z
N MET A 1 -63.84 -33.88 -28.38
CA MET A 1 -64.07 -34.50 -27.04
C MET A 1 -62.70 -34.74 -26.42
N SER A 2 -62.58 -34.35 -25.17
CA SER A 2 -61.47 -34.52 -24.19
C SER A 2 -60.36 -33.45 -24.17
N MET A 3 -60.58 -32.53 -23.26
CA MET A 3 -59.54 -31.60 -22.71
C MET A 3 -58.56 -32.38 -21.83
N SER A 4 -57.29 -32.05 -21.93
CA SER A 4 -56.31 -32.35 -20.88
C SER A 4 -55.47 -31.12 -20.62
N SER A 5 -55.56 -30.65 -19.40
CA SER A 5 -54.97 -29.47 -18.80
C SER A 5 -53.46 -29.59 -18.64
N CYS A 6 -52.72 -28.58 -19.13
CA CYS A 6 -51.30 -28.37 -18.80
C CYS A 6 -51.21 -27.59 -17.50
N ILE A 7 -50.58 -28.17 -16.49
CA ILE A 7 -50.23 -27.53 -15.22
C ILE A 7 -48.90 -26.76 -15.42
N LEU A 8 -48.98 -25.44 -15.36
CA LEU A 8 -47.85 -24.54 -15.28
C LEU A 8 -47.29 -24.54 -13.84
N SER A 9 -46.13 -25.12 -13.63
CA SER A 9 -45.36 -25.00 -12.40
C SER A 9 -44.66 -23.65 -12.36
N SER A 10 -45.13 -22.73 -11.52
CA SER A 10 -44.52 -21.44 -11.24
C SER A 10 -43.36 -21.65 -10.22
N ALA A 11 -42.14 -21.50 -10.71
CA ALA A 11 -40.97 -21.39 -9.84
C ALA A 11 -40.92 -20.00 -9.22
N THR A 12 -41.08 -19.93 -7.91
CA THR A 12 -40.91 -18.74 -7.09
C THR A 12 -39.41 -18.44 -6.92
N PRO A 13 -38.93 -17.18 -7.08
CA PRO A 13 -37.54 -16.84 -6.78
C PRO A 13 -37.32 -16.79 -5.27
N PRO A 14 -36.09 -17.08 -4.79
CA PRO A 14 -35.80 -17.09 -3.36
C PRO A 14 -35.87 -15.67 -2.78
N ARG A 15 -36.62 -15.54 -1.69
CA ARG A 15 -36.78 -14.34 -0.89
C ARG A 15 -35.40 -13.91 -0.38
N ARG A 16 -35.02 -12.66 -0.66
CA ARG A 16 -33.91 -11.95 0.00
C ARG A 16 -34.24 -11.84 1.49
N ALA A 17 -33.44 -12.54 2.31
CA ALA A 17 -33.45 -12.34 3.75
C ALA A 17 -32.74 -11.00 4.05
N THR A 18 -33.52 -10.00 4.45
CA THR A 18 -33.00 -8.79 5.09
C THR A 18 -32.53 -9.19 6.49
N ALA A 19 -31.22 -9.35 6.66
CA ALA A 19 -30.63 -9.53 7.99
C ALA A 19 -30.64 -8.18 8.71
N SER A 20 -31.59 -8.01 9.63
CA SER A 20 -31.54 -6.95 10.64
C SER A 20 -30.39 -7.26 11.58
N VAL A 21 -29.31 -6.46 11.52
CA VAL A 21 -28.20 -6.53 12.47
C VAL A 21 -28.67 -5.89 13.77
N ALA A 22 -29.09 -6.72 14.72
CA ALA A 22 -29.29 -6.28 16.09
C ALA A 22 -27.94 -6.01 16.75
N PHE A 23 -27.74 -4.79 17.22
CA PHE A 23 -26.61 -4.40 18.08
C PHE A 23 -26.73 -5.16 19.41
N ALA A 24 -25.96 -6.23 19.60
CA ALA A 24 -25.78 -6.83 20.90
C ALA A 24 -24.61 -6.11 21.61
N MET A 25 -24.94 -5.18 22.51
CA MET A 25 -24.00 -4.70 23.52
C MET A 25 -23.72 -5.87 24.47
N ILE A 26 -22.50 -6.42 24.39
CA ILE A 26 -22.00 -7.30 25.45
C ILE A 26 -21.51 -6.38 26.56
N ALA A 27 -22.34 -6.22 27.61
CA ALA A 27 -21.93 -5.65 28.87
C ALA A 27 -21.10 -6.71 29.61
N CYS A 28 -19.77 -6.57 29.59
CA CYS A 28 -18.91 -7.28 30.53
C CYS A 28 -19.16 -6.69 31.92
N ALA A 29 -19.80 -7.45 32.78
CA ALA A 29 -19.92 -7.16 34.22
C ALA A 29 -18.51 -7.23 34.83
N ALA A 30 -17.89 -6.08 35.10
CA ALA A 30 -16.72 -5.99 35.94
C ALA A 30 -17.13 -6.06 37.40
N ALA A 31 -16.72 -7.12 38.11
CA ALA A 31 -16.80 -7.18 39.57
C ALA A 31 -15.86 -6.12 40.17
N PRO A 32 -16.25 -5.37 41.19
CA PRO A 32 -15.35 -4.42 41.82
C PRO A 32 -14.31 -5.16 42.67
N ALA A 33 -13.04 -5.13 42.24
CA ALA A 33 -11.93 -5.45 43.11
C ALA A 33 -11.63 -4.22 43.97
N CYS A 34 -11.71 -4.37 45.30
CA CYS A 34 -11.26 -3.38 46.26
C CYS A 34 -9.74 -3.19 46.06
N ALA A 35 -9.33 -2.00 45.64
CA ALA A 35 -7.93 -1.58 45.61
C ALA A 35 -7.60 -0.85 46.91
N GLU A 36 -6.54 -1.31 47.59
CA GLU A 36 -5.87 -0.50 48.63
C GLU A 36 -5.10 0.64 47.96
N GLU A 37 -5.23 1.83 48.54
CA GLU A 37 -4.54 3.04 48.12
C GLU A 37 -3.03 2.90 48.40
N GLY A 38 -2.24 2.67 47.34
CA GLY A 38 -0.80 2.89 47.32
C GLY A 38 -0.49 4.22 46.64
N GLU A 39 0.46 4.99 47.16
CA GLU A 39 0.86 6.33 46.72
C GLU A 39 1.05 6.42 45.20
N PRO A 40 0.67 7.55 44.55
CA PRO A 40 0.69 7.67 43.09
C PRO A 40 2.12 7.89 42.59
N GLY A 41 2.71 6.85 42.00
CA GLY A 41 3.77 7.01 41.00
C GLY A 41 3.19 7.86 39.85
N GLN A 42 3.92 8.88 39.39
CA GLN A 42 3.52 9.82 38.35
C GLN A 42 2.93 9.06 37.14
N ALA A 43 1.60 9.13 37.00
CA ALA A 43 0.89 8.65 35.83
C ALA A 43 1.35 9.47 34.60
N GLN A 44 2.01 8.81 33.65
CA GLN A 44 2.22 9.42 32.33
C GLN A 44 0.85 9.60 31.69
N HIS A 45 0.39 10.83 31.63
CA HIS A 45 -0.82 11.22 30.92
C HIS A 45 -0.59 10.85 29.43
N LEU A 46 -1.40 9.94 28.89
CA LEU A 46 -1.43 9.73 27.43
C LEU A 46 -1.96 11.02 26.81
N ASP A 47 -1.06 11.80 26.27
CA ASP A 47 -1.46 12.96 25.46
C ASP A 47 -2.33 12.47 24.29
N PRO A 48 -3.42 13.17 23.96
CA PRO A 48 -4.18 12.85 22.75
C PRO A 48 -3.21 12.86 21.56
N ILE A 49 -3.41 11.92 20.62
CA ILE A 49 -2.60 11.83 19.41
C ILE A 49 -2.79 13.11 18.59
N PHE A 50 -2.06 14.17 18.94
CA PHE A 50 -1.91 15.34 18.11
C PHE A 50 -0.75 15.07 17.16
N VAL A 51 -1.05 14.75 15.91
CA VAL A 51 -0.11 15.01 14.84
C VAL A 51 0.08 16.53 14.83
N ARG A 52 1.19 17.01 15.42
CA ARG A 52 1.57 18.43 15.39
C ARG A 52 1.57 18.88 13.94
N GLY A 53 1.09 20.11 13.69
CA GLY A 53 1.02 20.67 12.34
C GLY A 53 2.32 20.44 11.58
N ALA A 54 2.22 19.92 10.35
CA ALA A 54 3.28 19.33 9.56
C ALA A 54 4.57 20.17 9.40
N HIS A 55 4.53 21.47 9.66
CA HIS A 55 5.69 22.36 9.44
C HIS A 55 6.64 22.51 10.64
N ASP A 56 6.21 22.21 11.88
CA ASP A 56 7.07 22.39 13.06
C ASP A 56 7.71 21.09 13.54
N ALA A 57 7.17 19.93 13.16
CA ALA A 57 7.63 18.61 13.63
C ALA A 57 8.85 18.07 12.87
N GLY A 58 9.17 18.58 11.66
CA GLY A 58 10.21 18.00 10.80
C GLY A 58 9.85 16.61 10.28
N SER A 59 10.88 15.80 10.00
CA SER A 59 10.72 14.42 9.47
C SER A 59 10.48 13.35 10.56
N ARG A 60 10.50 13.70 11.85
CA ARG A 60 10.32 12.76 12.97
C ARG A 60 8.85 12.60 13.32
N VAL A 61 8.44 11.36 13.56
CA VAL A 61 7.12 10.97 14.09
C VAL A 61 7.33 9.98 15.25
N ASP A 62 6.67 10.23 16.38
CA ASP A 62 6.90 9.48 17.63
C ASP A 62 5.82 8.41 17.90
N ARG A 63 4.66 8.46 17.23
CA ARG A 63 3.56 7.51 17.39
C ARG A 63 2.97 7.11 16.05
N SER A 64 2.48 5.88 15.96
CA SER A 64 1.69 5.41 14.81
C SER A 64 0.28 6.01 14.84
N GLY A 65 -0.31 6.24 13.65
CA GLY A 65 -1.72 6.60 13.50
C GLY A 65 -2.70 5.45 13.74
N SER A 66 -2.21 4.22 13.92
CA SER A 66 -3.05 3.05 14.21
C SER A 66 -3.20 2.85 15.72
N ALA A 67 -4.44 2.77 16.21
CA ALA A 67 -4.74 2.52 17.64
C ALA A 67 -4.22 1.16 18.15
N LYS A 68 -3.85 0.25 17.26
CA LYS A 68 -3.23 -1.02 17.62
C LYS A 68 -1.82 -0.86 18.20
N TYR A 69 -1.15 0.28 17.93
CA TYR A 69 0.15 0.65 18.50
C TYR A 69 -0.05 1.68 19.59
N ALA A 70 -0.39 1.23 20.81
CA ALA A 70 -0.70 2.10 21.93
C ALA A 70 0.53 2.78 22.55
N THR A 71 1.71 2.19 22.39
CA THR A 71 2.99 2.71 22.93
C THR A 71 3.72 3.61 21.92
N PRO A 72 4.63 4.49 22.37
CA PRO A 72 5.52 5.24 21.47
C PRO A 72 6.32 4.32 20.55
N LEU A 73 6.66 4.79 19.35
CA LEU A 73 7.44 4.01 18.36
C LEU A 73 8.83 3.61 18.89
N LEU A 74 9.38 4.37 19.82
CA LEU A 74 10.62 4.04 20.51
C LEU A 74 10.51 2.69 21.24
N ASP A 75 9.37 2.42 21.88
CA ASP A 75 9.13 1.24 22.71
C ASP A 75 8.59 0.03 21.92
N VAL A 76 8.20 0.20 20.64
CA VAL A 76 7.70 -0.90 19.81
C VAL A 76 8.86 -1.77 19.30
N PRO A 77 8.94 -3.08 19.62
CA PRO A 77 10.02 -3.97 19.17
C PRO A 77 9.85 -4.40 17.71
N GLN A 78 9.87 -3.44 16.78
CA GLN A 78 9.72 -3.67 15.34
C GLN A 78 10.26 -2.48 14.55
N THR A 79 10.82 -2.75 13.38
CA THR A 79 11.21 -1.68 12.44
C THR A 79 9.96 -1.08 11.80
N ILE A 80 9.69 0.20 12.09
CA ILE A 80 8.64 1.01 11.48
C ILE A 80 9.28 2.26 10.91
N THR A 81 9.00 2.54 9.62
CA THR A 81 9.42 3.77 8.95
C THR A 81 8.17 4.58 8.60
N ILE A 82 8.10 5.82 9.06
CA ILE A 82 6.99 6.72 8.76
C ILE A 82 7.49 7.84 7.86
N VAL A 83 6.84 8.01 6.70
CA VAL A 83 7.04 9.14 5.80
C VAL A 83 5.94 10.16 6.10
N PRO A 84 6.26 11.25 6.85
CA PRO A 84 5.26 12.22 7.28
C PRO A 84 4.92 13.21 6.16
N ARG A 85 3.81 13.92 6.32
CA ARG A 85 3.34 14.94 5.38
C ARG A 85 4.42 15.97 5.03
N ALA A 86 5.25 16.37 5.98
CA ALA A 86 6.34 17.32 5.73
C ALA A 86 7.29 16.84 4.62
N VAL A 87 7.74 15.58 4.68
CA VAL A 87 8.61 14.99 3.65
C VAL A 87 7.89 14.85 2.32
N LEU A 88 6.60 14.44 2.33
CA LEU A 88 5.79 14.34 1.11
C LEU A 88 5.61 15.70 0.42
N ASP A 89 5.38 16.77 1.18
CA ASP A 89 5.22 18.14 0.66
C ASP A 89 6.54 18.72 0.14
N GLU A 90 7.63 18.53 0.87
CA GLU A 90 8.96 18.98 0.44
C GLU A 90 9.39 18.30 -0.86
N GLN A 91 9.06 17.03 -1.05
CA GLN A 91 9.37 16.28 -2.27
C GLN A 91 8.31 16.42 -3.37
N GLN A 92 7.16 17.03 -3.09
CA GLN A 92 5.98 16.99 -3.98
C GLN A 92 5.57 15.54 -4.34
N ALA A 93 5.76 14.60 -3.39
CA ALA A 93 5.41 13.20 -3.58
C ALA A 93 3.88 13.02 -3.51
N LEU A 94 3.26 12.67 -4.63
CA LEU A 94 1.80 12.64 -4.78
C LEU A 94 1.21 11.24 -4.59
N SER A 95 1.87 10.21 -5.11
CA SER A 95 1.37 8.85 -5.14
C SER A 95 1.96 7.99 -4.01
N LEU A 96 1.30 6.87 -3.72
CA LEU A 96 1.86 5.86 -2.81
C LEU A 96 3.24 5.37 -3.28
N ARG A 97 3.44 5.18 -4.59
CA ARG A 97 4.74 4.78 -5.16
C ARG A 97 5.84 5.78 -4.80
N GLU A 98 5.58 7.07 -4.99
CA GLU A 98 6.56 8.13 -4.67
C GLU A 98 6.85 8.19 -3.16
N ALA A 99 5.82 8.07 -2.33
CA ALA A 99 6.00 8.00 -0.88
C ALA A 99 6.84 6.79 -0.45
N LEU A 100 6.55 5.60 -0.99
CA LEU A 100 7.26 4.36 -0.68
C LEU A 100 8.69 4.34 -1.24
N SER A 101 8.99 5.11 -2.29
CA SER A 101 10.35 5.29 -2.80
C SER A 101 11.30 5.90 -1.76
N ASN A 102 10.76 6.54 -0.72
CA ASN A 102 11.53 7.04 0.43
C ASN A 102 11.95 5.94 1.42
N VAL A 103 11.50 4.70 1.24
CA VAL A 103 11.77 3.62 2.19
C VAL A 103 12.66 2.56 1.56
N ALA A 104 13.91 2.46 2.01
CA ALA A 104 14.86 1.46 1.51
C ALA A 104 14.38 0.03 1.78
N GLY A 105 14.65 -0.88 0.83
CA GLY A 105 14.18 -2.26 0.88
C GLY A 105 12.80 -2.48 0.28
N ILE A 106 12.16 -1.45 -0.27
CA ILE A 106 10.97 -1.55 -1.11
C ILE A 106 11.39 -1.57 -2.58
N THR A 107 10.75 -2.43 -3.36
CA THR A 107 10.87 -2.49 -4.82
C THR A 107 9.50 -2.60 -5.45
N PHE A 108 9.33 -2.02 -6.64
CA PHE A 108 8.06 -1.99 -7.33
C PHE A 108 7.98 -3.10 -8.37
N ASN A 109 6.82 -3.74 -8.47
CA ASN A 109 6.51 -4.71 -9.50
C ASN A 109 5.61 -4.06 -10.56
N ALA A 110 5.63 -4.59 -11.76
CA ALA A 110 4.66 -4.20 -12.77
C ALA A 110 3.26 -4.61 -12.29
N GLY A 111 2.40 -3.65 -11.99
CA GLY A 111 1.01 -3.89 -11.67
C GLY A 111 0.27 -4.36 -12.91
N GLU A 112 -0.55 -5.40 -12.83
CA GLU A 112 -1.50 -5.74 -13.87
C GLU A 112 -2.91 -5.45 -13.40
N GLY A 113 -3.70 -4.87 -14.31
CA GLY A 113 -5.08 -4.56 -14.18
C GLY A 113 -5.89 -5.52 -13.35
N GLY A 114 -6.09 -5.19 -12.12
CA GLY A 114 -6.71 -5.99 -11.09
C GLY A 114 -5.96 -5.87 -9.76
N GLY A 115 -4.69 -5.59 -9.78
CA GLY A 115 -3.93 -5.28 -8.58
C GLY A 115 -3.54 -3.82 -8.57
N GLY A 116 -4.45 -2.87 -8.47
CA GLY A 116 -4.22 -1.43 -8.46
C GLY A 116 -3.14 -0.96 -9.45
N SER A 117 -3.38 -0.02 -10.33
CA SER A 117 -2.32 0.47 -11.20
C SER A 117 -1.22 1.11 -10.38
N GLY A 118 -0.09 0.43 -10.26
CA GLY A 118 1.11 0.94 -9.63
C GLY A 118 1.30 0.62 -8.15
N ASP A 119 0.35 -0.01 -7.47
CA ASP A 119 0.46 -0.35 -6.04
C ASP A 119 1.03 -1.75 -5.80
N SER A 120 1.69 -2.35 -6.79
CA SER A 120 2.36 -3.65 -6.61
C SER A 120 3.81 -3.42 -6.18
N PHE A 121 4.14 -3.88 -4.97
CA PHE A 121 5.48 -3.68 -4.39
C PHE A 121 5.87 -4.83 -3.47
N ASN A 122 7.17 -4.94 -3.25
CA ASN A 122 7.74 -5.86 -2.27
C ASN A 122 8.33 -5.09 -1.10
N ILE A 123 8.21 -5.63 0.10
CA ILE A 123 8.95 -5.22 1.29
C ILE A 123 9.87 -6.38 1.67
N ARG A 124 11.17 -6.11 1.89
CA ARG A 124 12.18 -7.15 2.21
C ARG A 124 12.16 -8.32 1.21
N GLY A 125 11.83 -8.07 -0.08
CA GLY A 125 11.78 -9.06 -1.15
C GLY A 125 10.49 -9.89 -1.24
N PHE A 126 9.51 -9.69 -0.35
CA PHE A 126 8.21 -10.37 -0.40
C PHE A 126 7.10 -9.40 -0.81
N GLY A 127 6.12 -9.88 -1.60
CA GLY A 127 4.96 -9.08 -2.00
C GLY A 127 4.17 -8.58 -0.79
N ALA A 128 3.73 -7.31 -0.82
CA ALA A 128 3.06 -6.65 0.29
C ALA A 128 1.81 -5.85 -0.10
N ASN A 129 1.34 -5.99 -1.34
CA ASN A 129 0.18 -5.25 -1.85
C ASN A 129 -1.19 -5.84 -1.46
N ALA A 130 -1.25 -7.06 -0.95
CA ALA A 130 -2.50 -7.70 -0.57
C ALA A 130 -3.07 -7.17 0.76
N ASN A 131 -2.23 -6.58 1.61
CA ASN A 131 -2.62 -6.09 2.92
C ASN A 131 -2.19 -4.63 3.14
N MET A 132 -2.94 -3.73 2.53
CA MET A 132 -2.86 -2.31 2.80
C MET A 132 -3.85 -1.94 3.91
N GLN A 133 -3.50 -0.92 4.69
CA GLN A 133 -4.36 -0.37 5.73
C GLN A 133 -4.56 1.13 5.51
N LEU A 134 -5.70 1.63 5.96
CA LEU A 134 -6.00 3.04 6.09
C LEU A 134 -6.51 3.26 7.52
N ASP A 135 -5.81 4.10 8.29
CA ASP A 135 -6.07 4.36 9.71
C ASP A 135 -6.05 3.09 10.59
N GLY A 136 -5.21 2.11 10.25
CA GLY A 136 -5.07 0.85 10.97
C GLY A 136 -6.14 -0.21 10.68
N LEU A 137 -7.12 0.08 9.82
CA LEU A 137 -8.13 -0.84 9.33
C LEU A 137 -7.75 -1.33 7.93
N ARG A 138 -7.96 -2.62 7.65
CA ARG A 138 -7.75 -3.18 6.31
C ARG A 138 -8.48 -2.37 5.25
N ASP A 139 -7.78 -2.08 4.16
CA ASP A 139 -8.30 -1.38 2.98
C ASP A 139 -8.31 -2.31 1.77
N SER A 140 -9.22 -2.05 0.81
CA SER A 140 -9.29 -2.84 -0.41
C SER A 140 -7.98 -2.81 -1.18
N ALA A 141 -7.50 -3.97 -1.63
CA ALA A 141 -6.36 -4.07 -2.54
C ALA A 141 -6.64 -3.45 -3.92
N GLN A 142 -7.90 -3.23 -4.27
CA GLN A 142 -8.32 -2.56 -5.50
C GLN A 142 -8.30 -1.04 -5.39
N ASN A 143 -8.17 -0.48 -4.18
CA ASN A 143 -8.22 0.96 -3.97
C ASN A 143 -7.10 1.67 -4.75
N ASN A 144 -7.43 2.85 -5.26
CA ASN A 144 -6.51 3.65 -6.06
C ASN A 144 -5.79 4.67 -5.17
N ARG A 145 -4.47 4.56 -5.10
CA ARG A 145 -3.60 5.41 -4.29
C ARG A 145 -2.67 6.25 -5.17
N SER A 146 -3.20 6.67 -6.31
CA SER A 146 -2.49 7.54 -7.26
C SER A 146 -2.28 8.95 -6.72
N ASP A 147 -3.01 9.35 -5.67
CA ASP A 147 -2.87 10.63 -5.00
C ASP A 147 -3.09 10.52 -3.48
N LEU A 148 -2.21 11.16 -2.72
CA LEU A 148 -2.20 11.18 -1.26
C LEU A 148 -2.66 12.55 -0.70
N PHE A 149 -3.53 13.30 -1.41
CA PHE A 149 -3.92 14.67 -1.03
C PHE A 149 -4.60 14.76 0.34
N ASN A 150 -5.28 13.70 0.79
CA ASN A 150 -5.95 13.59 2.08
C ASN A 150 -5.20 12.73 3.11
N ILE A 151 -3.91 12.43 2.88
CA ILE A 151 -3.07 11.59 3.75
C ILE A 151 -2.05 12.45 4.49
N ASP A 152 -1.93 12.25 5.80
CA ASP A 152 -0.96 12.92 6.69
C ASP A 152 0.37 12.16 6.79
N ALA A 153 0.35 10.82 6.70
CA ALA A 153 1.56 10.01 6.79
C ALA A 153 1.38 8.66 6.08
N VAL A 154 2.51 8.08 5.64
CA VAL A 154 2.61 6.71 5.15
C VAL A 154 3.51 5.93 6.09
N GLU A 155 2.97 4.91 6.76
CA GLU A 155 3.66 4.07 7.71
C GLU A 155 4.02 2.73 7.05
N VAL A 156 5.28 2.35 7.07
CA VAL A 156 5.78 1.07 6.58
C VAL A 156 6.24 0.25 7.77
N ILE A 157 5.48 -0.79 8.08
CA ILE A 157 5.75 -1.74 9.14
C ILE A 157 6.46 -2.94 8.51
N LYS A 158 7.72 -3.18 8.87
CA LYS A 158 8.55 -4.20 8.22
C LYS A 158 8.55 -5.51 8.98
N GLY A 159 8.66 -6.63 8.23
CA GLY A 159 8.60 -7.99 8.74
C GLY A 159 7.17 -8.53 8.92
N PRO A 160 7.01 -9.82 9.24
CA PRO A 160 5.72 -10.46 9.47
C PRO A 160 4.88 -9.70 10.49
N ASN A 161 3.69 -9.30 10.10
CA ASN A 161 2.84 -8.40 10.88
C ASN A 161 1.38 -8.87 10.95
N SER A 162 1.13 -10.19 10.79
CA SER A 162 -0.26 -10.70 10.79
C SER A 162 -1.00 -10.47 12.09
N VAL A 163 -0.30 -10.37 13.22
CA VAL A 163 -0.90 -10.06 14.52
C VAL A 163 -1.63 -8.70 14.49
N PHE A 164 -1.06 -7.68 13.83
CA PHE A 164 -1.69 -6.36 13.68
C PHE A 164 -2.49 -6.21 12.38
N GLY A 165 -1.94 -6.74 11.26
CA GLY A 165 -2.46 -6.50 9.91
C GLY A 165 -3.31 -7.63 9.34
N GLY A 166 -3.33 -8.83 9.93
CA GLY A 166 -3.97 -10.02 9.36
C GLY A 166 -3.14 -10.68 8.26
N ALA A 167 -3.79 -11.45 7.38
CA ALA A 167 -3.14 -12.23 6.32
C ALA A 167 -2.34 -11.38 5.33
N GLY A 168 -1.35 -11.98 4.66
CA GLY A 168 -0.63 -11.36 3.54
C GLY A 168 0.52 -10.42 3.90
N THR A 169 1.07 -10.51 5.11
CA THR A 169 2.09 -9.58 5.64
C THR A 169 3.47 -10.21 5.82
N THR A 170 3.94 -11.03 4.88
CA THR A 170 5.25 -11.70 4.99
C THR A 170 6.42 -10.72 5.10
N GLY A 171 6.50 -9.77 4.18
CA GLY A 171 7.55 -8.73 4.17
C GLY A 171 7.25 -7.55 5.06
N GLY A 172 5.98 -7.33 5.36
CA GLY A 172 5.47 -6.19 6.10
C GLY A 172 4.11 -5.73 5.61
N SER A 173 3.65 -4.59 6.12
CA SER A 173 2.40 -3.94 5.72
C SER A 173 2.60 -2.43 5.59
N VAL A 174 1.68 -1.77 4.90
CA VAL A 174 1.65 -0.31 4.77
C VAL A 174 0.33 0.21 5.33
N ASN A 175 0.41 1.23 6.20
CA ASN A 175 -0.74 1.94 6.73
C ASN A 175 -0.70 3.41 6.27
N LEU A 176 -1.80 3.88 5.72
CA LEU A 176 -2.02 5.28 5.39
C LEU A 176 -2.75 5.97 6.53
N VAL A 177 -2.33 7.15 6.92
CA VAL A 177 -2.95 7.94 7.98
C VAL A 177 -3.70 9.11 7.36
N SER A 178 -5.02 9.16 7.56
CA SER A 178 -5.88 10.18 6.97
C SER A 178 -5.74 11.54 7.67
N LYS A 179 -5.86 12.63 6.93
CA LYS A 179 -6.08 13.97 7.48
C LYS A 179 -7.44 14.04 8.16
N THR A 180 -7.46 14.57 9.39
CA THR A 180 -8.69 14.72 10.18
C THR A 180 -8.93 16.19 10.58
N PRO A 181 -10.18 16.60 10.89
CA PRO A 181 -10.48 17.93 11.41
C PRO A 181 -9.74 18.24 12.72
N LYS A 182 -9.37 19.52 12.92
CA LYS A 182 -8.64 20.04 14.08
C LYS A 182 -9.42 21.21 14.71
N ALA A 183 -9.16 21.50 15.97
CA ALA A 183 -9.83 22.61 16.68
C ALA A 183 -9.47 24.01 16.12
N GLY A 184 -8.27 24.17 15.55
CA GLY A 184 -7.80 25.45 15.01
C GLY A 184 -8.25 25.67 13.55
N ALA A 185 -8.62 26.90 13.21
CA ALA A 185 -8.92 27.29 11.83
C ALA A 185 -7.63 27.44 11.00
N PHE A 186 -7.65 26.93 9.78
CA PHE A 186 -6.64 27.22 8.75
C PHE A 186 -7.22 26.98 7.34
N THR A 187 -6.64 27.63 6.36
CA THR A 187 -6.90 27.38 4.94
C THR A 187 -5.60 27.52 4.16
N GLU A 188 -5.25 26.48 3.41
CA GLU A 188 -4.10 26.47 2.51
C GLU A 188 -4.59 26.18 1.10
N ALA A 189 -4.25 27.05 0.15
CA ALA A 189 -4.46 26.83 -1.29
C ALA A 189 -3.12 26.72 -1.97
N GLY A 190 -2.95 25.68 -2.82
CA GLY A 190 -1.73 25.41 -3.55
C GLY A 190 -1.97 25.38 -5.06
N ALA A 191 -0.99 25.86 -5.81
CA ALA A 191 -0.92 25.71 -7.26
C ALA A 191 0.48 25.27 -7.65
N VAL A 192 0.57 24.31 -8.60
CA VAL A 192 1.84 23.80 -9.11
C VAL A 192 1.80 23.78 -10.64
N LEU A 193 2.85 24.30 -11.25
CA LEU A 193 3.10 24.24 -12.69
C LEU A 193 4.46 23.59 -12.92
N GLY A 194 4.60 22.81 -13.99
CA GLY A 194 5.86 22.15 -14.28
C GLY A 194 6.02 21.72 -15.73
N THR A 195 7.15 21.08 -15.97
CA THR A 195 7.43 20.42 -17.25
C THR A 195 6.45 19.26 -17.48
N SER A 196 6.38 18.74 -18.71
CA SER A 196 5.48 17.63 -19.07
C SER A 196 4.00 17.95 -18.80
N ASP A 197 3.57 19.16 -19.19
CA ASP A 197 2.19 19.66 -19.02
C ASP A 197 1.65 19.55 -17.58
N TYR A 198 2.54 19.60 -16.57
CA TYR A 198 2.19 19.44 -15.18
C TYR A 198 1.42 20.65 -14.66
N ARG A 199 0.19 20.43 -14.19
CA ARG A 199 -0.70 21.43 -13.61
C ARG A 199 -1.46 20.77 -12.45
N ARG A 200 -1.37 21.41 -11.28
CA ARG A 200 -2.08 20.93 -10.09
C ARG A 200 -2.59 22.10 -9.28
N VAL A 201 -3.77 21.93 -8.72
CA VAL A 201 -4.34 22.82 -7.70
C VAL A 201 -4.79 21.97 -6.50
N THR A 202 -4.62 22.52 -5.30
CA THR A 202 -5.01 21.87 -4.05
C THR A 202 -5.67 22.86 -3.11
N LEU A 203 -6.57 22.37 -2.28
CA LEU A 203 -7.19 23.08 -1.16
C LEU A 203 -7.19 22.17 0.06
N ASP A 204 -6.74 22.69 1.20
CA ASP A 204 -6.89 22.09 2.53
C ASP A 204 -7.42 23.16 3.48
N THR A 205 -8.69 23.08 3.84
CA THR A 205 -9.30 24.04 4.75
C THR A 205 -9.92 23.33 5.94
N ASN A 206 -9.68 23.84 7.13
CA ASN A 206 -10.21 23.37 8.39
C ASN A 206 -10.89 24.52 9.12
N GLN A 207 -12.19 24.38 9.40
CA GLN A 207 -12.98 25.42 10.02
C GLN A 207 -13.71 24.88 11.26
N PRO A 208 -13.47 25.42 12.46
CA PRO A 208 -14.30 25.16 13.61
C PRO A 208 -15.74 25.55 13.33
N LEU A 209 -16.69 24.73 13.77
CA LEU A 209 -18.12 25.04 13.58
C LEU A 209 -18.58 26.12 14.53
N PRO A 210 -19.33 27.13 14.07
CA PRO A 210 -19.87 28.17 14.94
C PRO A 210 -20.71 27.59 16.08
N GLY A 211 -20.59 28.15 17.29
CA GLY A 211 -21.35 27.73 18.46
C GLY A 211 -20.96 26.40 19.10
N ALA A 212 -19.89 25.78 18.64
CA ALA A 212 -19.40 24.49 19.16
C ALA A 212 -18.19 24.64 20.10
N ASP A 213 -17.80 25.86 20.48
CA ASP A 213 -16.69 26.19 21.40
C ASP A 213 -15.37 25.42 21.05
N GLY A 214 -15.05 25.29 19.75
CA GLY A 214 -13.90 24.53 19.27
C GLY A 214 -14.03 23.01 19.35
N LYS A 215 -15.17 22.50 19.85
CA LYS A 215 -15.40 21.03 19.98
C LYS A 215 -15.91 20.36 18.72
N ALA A 216 -16.22 21.11 17.67
CA ALA A 216 -16.57 20.55 16.36
C ALA A 216 -15.89 21.34 15.25
N ALA A 217 -15.46 20.61 14.21
CA ALA A 217 -14.80 21.22 13.06
C ALA A 217 -15.14 20.45 11.76
N PHE A 218 -15.13 21.20 10.66
CA PHE A 218 -15.19 20.69 9.28
C PHE A 218 -13.82 20.83 8.65
N ARG A 219 -13.34 19.80 7.95
CA ARG A 219 -12.16 19.88 7.07
C ARG A 219 -12.51 19.43 5.67
N LEU A 220 -11.99 20.14 4.68
CA LEU A 220 -12.10 19.77 3.27
C LEU A 220 -10.71 19.73 2.65
N ASN A 221 -10.36 18.59 2.09
CA ASN A 221 -9.23 18.48 1.17
C ASN A 221 -9.79 18.32 -0.24
N ALA A 222 -9.21 19.02 -1.21
CA ALA A 222 -9.57 18.89 -2.62
C ALA A 222 -8.33 19.03 -3.50
N MET A 223 -8.34 18.35 -4.65
CA MET A 223 -7.29 18.47 -5.66
C MET A 223 -7.82 18.30 -7.06
N ALA A 224 -7.16 18.94 -8.03
CA ALA A 224 -7.25 18.61 -9.45
C ALA A 224 -5.85 18.60 -10.04
N HIS A 225 -5.56 17.63 -10.93
CA HIS A 225 -4.24 17.34 -11.42
C HIS A 225 -4.26 16.82 -12.85
N ILE A 226 -3.32 17.29 -13.65
CA ILE A 226 -3.02 16.78 -14.99
C ILE A 226 -1.53 16.83 -15.22
N ASN A 227 -0.96 15.79 -15.82
CA ASN A 227 0.42 15.79 -16.33
C ASN A 227 0.59 14.73 -17.43
N ASP A 228 1.61 14.93 -18.24
CA ASP A 228 2.22 13.86 -19.03
C ASP A 228 3.36 13.23 -18.22
N VAL A 229 3.70 11.96 -18.46
CA VAL A 229 4.79 11.28 -17.73
C VAL A 229 6.14 11.74 -18.28
N PRO A 230 7.05 12.32 -17.46
CA PRO A 230 8.34 12.79 -17.93
C PRO A 230 9.17 11.69 -18.63
N GLY A 231 9.65 11.97 -19.85
CA GLY A 231 10.42 11.03 -20.67
C GLY A 231 9.58 9.93 -21.32
N ARG A 232 8.27 10.12 -21.43
CA ARG A 232 7.36 9.23 -22.17
C ARG A 232 6.40 10.06 -23.00
N ASP A 233 6.32 9.78 -24.30
CA ASP A 233 5.34 10.40 -25.17
C ASP A 233 3.94 9.82 -24.88
N ASP A 234 2.92 10.66 -25.09
CA ASP A 234 1.50 10.25 -25.07
C ASP A 234 0.92 9.82 -23.72
N ILE A 235 1.73 9.44 -22.72
CA ILE A 235 1.21 8.92 -21.44
C ILE A 235 0.74 10.05 -20.56
N ARG A 236 -0.57 10.17 -20.41
CA ARG A 236 -1.24 11.25 -19.69
C ARG A 236 -1.98 10.75 -18.48
N LYS A 237 -1.85 11.47 -17.37
CA LYS A 237 -2.58 11.27 -16.12
C LYS A 237 -3.48 12.46 -15.85
N ARG A 238 -4.75 12.20 -15.54
CA ARG A 238 -5.75 13.22 -15.16
C ARG A 238 -6.52 12.70 -13.97
N ARG A 239 -6.64 13.52 -12.92
CA ARG A 239 -7.41 13.14 -11.73
C ARG A 239 -7.95 14.35 -11.00
N TRP A 240 -9.01 14.13 -10.27
CA TRP A 240 -9.50 15.08 -9.28
C TRP A 240 -10.07 14.32 -8.09
N GLY A 241 -10.14 14.96 -6.95
CA GLY A 241 -10.67 14.34 -5.74
C GLY A 241 -11.07 15.36 -4.70
N VAL A 242 -11.99 14.93 -3.83
CA VAL A 242 -12.47 15.69 -2.67
C VAL A 242 -12.58 14.77 -1.47
N ALA A 243 -12.23 15.29 -0.29
CA ALA A 243 -12.30 14.57 0.97
C ALA A 243 -12.83 15.49 2.10
N PRO A 244 -14.17 15.71 2.17
CA PRO A 244 -14.78 16.39 3.29
C PRO A 244 -14.81 15.48 4.53
N SER A 245 -14.62 16.08 5.70
CA SER A 245 -14.75 15.41 6.99
C SER A 245 -15.30 16.33 8.08
N LEU A 246 -15.99 15.74 9.05
CA LEU A 246 -16.60 16.43 10.20
C LEU A 246 -16.16 15.72 11.47
N ALA A 247 -15.72 16.47 12.46
CA ALA A 247 -15.42 15.95 13.78
C ALA A 247 -16.26 16.67 14.85
N PHE A 248 -16.73 15.88 15.80
CA PHE A 248 -17.48 16.34 16.96
C PHE A 248 -16.81 15.84 18.24
N GLY A 249 -16.90 16.63 19.33
CA GLY A 249 -16.33 16.29 20.62
C GLY A 249 -14.80 16.46 20.67
N LEU A 250 -14.21 17.30 19.83
CA LEU A 250 -12.78 17.60 19.86
C LEU A 250 -12.38 18.11 21.26
N GLY A 251 -11.30 17.54 21.82
CA GLY A 251 -10.85 17.88 23.18
C GLY A 251 -11.77 17.39 24.32
N THR A 252 -12.75 16.52 24.01
CA THR A 252 -13.63 15.88 25.02
C THR A 252 -13.39 14.36 25.05
N PRO A 253 -13.86 13.67 26.13
CA PRO A 253 -13.71 12.21 26.18
C PRO A 253 -14.40 11.45 25.04
N THR A 254 -15.50 11.96 24.47
CA THR A 254 -16.21 11.33 23.36
C THR A 254 -16.00 12.12 22.08
N ARG A 255 -15.44 11.47 21.08
CA ARG A 255 -15.12 12.06 19.77
C ARG A 255 -15.71 11.19 18.65
N VAL A 256 -16.35 11.85 17.69
CA VAL A 256 -16.87 11.19 16.48
C VAL A 256 -16.36 11.93 15.25
N THR A 257 -15.75 11.20 14.32
CA THR A 257 -15.31 11.73 13.02
C THR A 257 -16.04 11.03 11.91
N LEU A 258 -16.64 11.80 11.03
CA LEU A 258 -17.26 11.34 9.79
C LEU A 258 -16.40 11.80 8.63
N GLY A 259 -16.07 10.92 7.70
CA GLY A 259 -15.26 11.24 6.53
C GLY A 259 -15.88 10.65 5.26
N TYR A 260 -15.78 11.40 4.18
CA TYR A 260 -16.04 10.92 2.83
C TYR A 260 -14.82 11.22 1.96
N PHE A 261 -14.48 10.30 1.08
CA PHE A 261 -13.42 10.45 0.09
C PHE A 261 -13.95 10.08 -1.27
N HIS A 262 -13.70 10.93 -2.25
CA HIS A 262 -13.97 10.68 -3.66
C HIS A 262 -12.72 10.99 -4.49
N GLN A 263 -12.36 10.10 -5.41
CA GLN A 263 -11.32 10.34 -6.40
C GLN A 263 -11.72 9.71 -7.74
N TYR A 264 -11.49 10.46 -8.81
CA TYR A 264 -11.66 10.01 -10.19
C TYR A 264 -10.35 10.17 -10.95
N ASP A 265 -9.90 9.09 -11.58
CA ASP A 265 -8.75 9.03 -12.48
C ASP A 265 -9.19 8.71 -13.90
N ASN A 266 -8.56 9.37 -14.89
CA ASN A 266 -8.73 9.10 -16.31
C ASN A 266 -7.36 9.19 -16.99
N ASN A 267 -6.69 8.05 -17.10
CA ASN A 267 -5.31 7.92 -17.52
C ASN A 267 -5.21 7.17 -18.85
N LEU A 268 -4.13 7.44 -19.59
CA LEU A 268 -3.62 6.49 -20.57
C LEU A 268 -2.60 5.59 -19.86
N PRO A 269 -2.86 4.24 -19.79
CA PRO A 269 -1.99 3.33 -19.04
C PRO A 269 -0.64 3.13 -19.73
N ASP A 270 0.45 3.05 -18.93
CA ASP A 270 1.77 2.68 -19.38
C ASP A 270 2.05 1.20 -19.14
N TYR A 271 2.35 0.46 -20.18
CA TYR A 271 2.77 -0.95 -20.11
C TYR A 271 4.24 -1.14 -20.48
N GLY A 272 5.03 -0.06 -20.49
CA GLY A 272 6.46 -0.07 -20.71
C GLY A 272 6.86 -0.23 -22.17
N LEU A 273 8.07 -0.74 -22.39
CA LEU A 273 8.72 -0.92 -23.68
C LEU A 273 9.14 -2.37 -23.87
N PRO A 274 9.08 -2.92 -25.10
CA PRO A 274 9.53 -4.29 -25.36
C PRO A 274 11.01 -4.45 -25.03
N ALA A 275 11.33 -5.50 -24.29
CA ALA A 275 12.67 -5.73 -23.74
C ALA A 275 13.05 -7.21 -23.77
N ARG A 276 14.35 -7.49 -23.73
CA ARG A 276 14.93 -8.81 -23.52
C ARG A 276 16.01 -8.69 -22.45
N ASP A 277 16.00 -9.61 -21.49
CA ASP A 277 16.98 -9.62 -20.39
C ASP A 277 17.09 -8.30 -19.62
N GLY A 278 15.94 -7.63 -19.42
CA GLY A 278 15.88 -6.33 -18.75
C GLY A 278 16.37 -5.14 -19.58
N GLN A 279 16.72 -5.35 -20.85
CA GLN A 279 17.19 -4.32 -21.79
C GLN A 279 16.15 -4.06 -22.89
N VAL A 280 15.90 -2.81 -23.21
CA VAL A 280 15.00 -2.42 -24.31
C VAL A 280 15.54 -2.98 -25.62
N LEU A 281 14.65 -3.46 -26.51
CA LEU A 281 15.03 -3.97 -27.81
C LEU A 281 15.70 -2.87 -28.65
N ALA A 282 16.72 -3.26 -29.42
CA ALA A 282 17.45 -2.34 -30.30
C ALA A 282 16.49 -1.60 -31.26
N GLY A 283 16.66 -0.30 -31.40
CA GLY A 283 15.85 0.56 -32.25
C GLY A 283 14.56 1.06 -31.59
N VAL A 284 14.25 0.70 -30.35
CA VAL A 284 13.10 1.22 -29.59
C VAL A 284 13.53 2.48 -28.85
N SER A 285 12.83 3.59 -29.07
CA SER A 285 13.01 4.83 -28.29
C SER A 285 12.37 4.70 -26.90
N ARG A 286 12.98 5.37 -25.90
CA ARG A 286 12.48 5.39 -24.50
C ARG A 286 11.08 5.98 -24.38
N ASP A 287 10.75 6.95 -25.20
CA ASP A 287 9.52 7.73 -25.21
C ASP A 287 8.38 7.03 -25.96
N SER A 288 8.68 6.01 -26.80
CA SER A 288 7.68 5.34 -27.64
C SER A 288 6.53 4.73 -26.84
N TYR A 289 5.32 4.78 -27.40
CA TYR A 289 4.14 4.11 -26.88
C TYR A 289 3.75 2.89 -27.72
N PHE A 290 3.76 1.69 -27.11
CA PHE A 290 3.46 0.42 -27.77
C PHE A 290 2.02 -0.06 -27.59
N GLY A 291 1.11 0.83 -27.19
CA GLY A 291 -0.33 0.62 -27.11
C GLY A 291 -1.11 1.34 -28.21
N TRP A 292 -2.41 1.46 -28.02
CA TRP A 292 -3.36 2.09 -28.95
C TRP A 292 -4.08 3.26 -28.27
N ARG A 293 -3.59 4.50 -28.43
CA ARG A 293 -4.10 5.71 -27.76
C ARG A 293 -5.60 5.96 -27.88
N ASN A 294 -6.21 5.51 -28.97
CA ASN A 294 -7.64 5.63 -29.20
C ASN A 294 -8.47 4.49 -28.60
N LEU A 295 -7.84 3.44 -28.07
CA LEU A 295 -8.52 2.32 -27.42
C LEU A 295 -8.14 2.17 -25.95
N ASP A 296 -6.85 2.32 -25.63
CA ASP A 296 -6.32 2.12 -24.28
C ASP A 296 -6.80 3.24 -23.36
N ARG A 297 -7.23 2.88 -22.18
CA ARG A 297 -7.71 3.79 -21.15
C ARG A 297 -7.69 3.13 -19.79
N GLU A 298 -7.59 3.94 -18.77
CA GLU A 298 -7.77 3.56 -17.38
C GLU A 298 -8.62 4.62 -16.68
N ARG A 299 -9.85 4.25 -16.34
CA ARG A 299 -10.78 5.08 -15.58
C ARG A 299 -11.07 4.39 -14.26
N ILE A 300 -10.83 5.09 -13.16
CA ILE A 300 -11.03 4.57 -11.82
C ILE A 300 -11.82 5.59 -11.04
N MET A 301 -12.88 5.15 -10.40
CA MET A 301 -13.69 5.95 -9.47
C MET A 301 -13.69 5.25 -8.12
N SER A 302 -13.26 5.96 -7.09
CA SER A 302 -13.18 5.51 -5.71
C SER A 302 -14.07 6.35 -4.82
N ASP A 303 -14.94 5.73 -4.06
CA ASP A 303 -15.79 6.34 -3.04
C ASP A 303 -15.56 5.62 -1.72
N THR A 304 -15.24 6.36 -0.65
CA THR A 304 -15.04 5.78 0.68
C THR A 304 -15.74 6.63 1.73
N PHE A 305 -16.59 5.99 2.52
CA PHE A 305 -17.23 6.59 3.68
C PHE A 305 -16.66 5.97 4.96
N THR A 306 -16.28 6.81 5.94
CA THR A 306 -15.65 6.39 7.19
C THR A 306 -16.37 7.02 8.39
N VAL A 307 -16.64 6.21 9.40
CA VAL A 307 -17.11 6.65 10.72
C VAL A 307 -16.10 6.15 11.76
N LYS A 308 -15.51 7.08 12.52
CA LYS A 308 -14.62 6.78 13.62
C LYS A 308 -15.23 7.34 14.91
N ALA A 309 -15.48 6.50 15.89
CA ALA A 309 -15.96 6.87 17.22
C ALA A 309 -14.91 6.48 18.27
N GLU A 310 -14.58 7.40 19.15
CA GLU A 310 -13.59 7.25 20.22
C GLU A 310 -14.21 7.71 21.53
N HIS A 311 -13.99 6.93 22.60
CA HIS A 311 -14.47 7.27 23.94
C HIS A 311 -13.42 6.93 24.99
N ASP A 312 -12.97 7.94 25.71
CA ASP A 312 -12.10 7.78 26.89
C ASP A 312 -13.01 7.55 28.10
N VAL A 313 -13.23 6.25 28.42
CA VAL A 313 -14.07 5.83 29.57
C VAL A 313 -13.44 6.30 30.88
N SER A 314 -12.11 6.22 30.94
CA SER A 314 -11.27 6.75 32.02
C SER A 314 -9.89 7.14 31.43
N PRO A 315 -8.98 7.75 32.22
CA PRO A 315 -7.61 7.99 31.78
C PRO A 315 -6.88 6.71 31.33
N HIS A 316 -7.29 5.53 31.85
CA HIS A 316 -6.65 4.24 31.62
C HIS A 316 -7.48 3.30 30.74
N LEU A 317 -8.66 3.69 30.27
CA LEU A 317 -9.53 2.85 29.47
C LEU A 317 -10.10 3.64 28.29
N LYS A 318 -9.72 3.26 27.08
CA LYS A 318 -10.17 3.89 25.82
C LYS A 318 -10.83 2.86 24.92
N VAL A 319 -11.90 3.26 24.26
CA VAL A 319 -12.62 2.45 23.28
C VAL A 319 -12.63 3.21 21.96
N GLN A 320 -12.26 2.54 20.87
CA GLN A 320 -12.35 3.08 19.52
C GLN A 320 -13.11 2.11 18.63
N ASN A 321 -14.05 2.62 17.85
CA ASN A 321 -14.68 1.90 16.74
C ASN A 321 -14.41 2.63 15.43
N LEU A 322 -14.02 1.89 14.40
CA LEU A 322 -13.79 2.40 13.05
C LEU A 322 -14.60 1.55 12.06
N SER A 323 -15.54 2.18 11.37
CA SER A 323 -16.35 1.59 10.32
C SER A 323 -16.06 2.25 8.98
N ARG A 324 -15.90 1.45 7.91
CA ARG A 324 -15.62 1.95 6.57
C ARG A 324 -16.42 1.19 5.52
N TYR A 325 -16.95 1.92 4.56
CA TYR A 325 -17.48 1.39 3.33
C TYR A 325 -16.74 1.99 2.15
N THR A 326 -16.21 1.15 1.27
CA THR A 326 -15.51 1.57 0.04
C THR A 326 -16.19 0.95 -1.15
N HIS A 327 -16.43 1.75 -2.19
CA HIS A 327 -16.92 1.33 -3.49
C HIS A 327 -15.99 1.83 -4.59
N LEU A 328 -15.61 0.93 -5.51
CA LEU A 328 -14.71 1.21 -6.61
C LEU A 328 -15.30 0.71 -7.92
N ASN A 329 -15.20 1.54 -8.94
CA ASN A 329 -15.46 1.14 -10.33
C ASN A 329 -14.20 1.37 -11.15
N ARG A 330 -13.87 0.39 -11.98
CA ARG A 330 -12.70 0.45 -12.85
C ARG A 330 -13.08 -0.01 -14.26
N ASP A 331 -12.86 0.88 -15.25
CA ASP A 331 -12.93 0.56 -16.69
C ASP A 331 -11.52 0.72 -17.26
N THR A 332 -10.91 -0.40 -17.65
CA THR A 332 -9.57 -0.40 -18.24
C THR A 332 -9.58 -1.11 -19.58
N VAL A 333 -8.87 -0.52 -20.54
CA VAL A 333 -8.45 -1.19 -21.78
C VAL A 333 -6.95 -1.02 -21.91
N VAL A 334 -6.25 -2.11 -22.08
CA VAL A 334 -4.79 -2.11 -22.10
C VAL A 334 -4.24 -2.90 -23.27
N SER A 335 -3.10 -2.46 -23.76
CA SER A 335 -2.31 -3.17 -24.76
C SER A 335 -0.90 -3.39 -24.23
N ALA A 336 -0.54 -4.66 -24.06
CA ALA A 336 0.75 -5.06 -23.53
C ALA A 336 1.87 -4.74 -24.54
N SER A 337 2.95 -4.16 -24.07
CA SER A 337 4.10 -3.71 -24.90
C SER A 337 5.05 -4.85 -25.30
N HIS A 338 4.62 -6.10 -25.18
CA HIS A 338 5.42 -7.25 -25.57
C HIS A 338 5.48 -7.39 -27.10
N ALA A 339 6.64 -7.73 -27.63
CA ALA A 339 6.88 -7.91 -29.06
C ALA A 339 7.22 -9.35 -29.40
N ASN A 340 6.67 -9.88 -30.49
CA ASN A 340 7.11 -11.08 -31.15
C ASN A 340 7.84 -10.67 -32.44
N LEU A 341 9.10 -11.10 -32.57
CA LEU A 341 9.96 -10.79 -33.71
C LEU A 341 10.12 -12.00 -34.66
N GLN A 342 9.65 -13.18 -34.26
CA GLN A 342 9.88 -14.41 -35.00
C GLN A 342 9.17 -14.42 -36.36
N GLY A 343 9.91 -14.79 -37.40
CA GLY A 343 9.39 -14.89 -38.77
C GLY A 343 9.05 -13.54 -39.42
N LEU A 344 9.58 -12.41 -38.86
CA LEU A 344 9.39 -11.10 -39.42
C LEU A 344 10.68 -10.50 -39.98
N PRO A 345 10.60 -9.56 -40.93
CA PRO A 345 11.76 -8.80 -41.39
C PRO A 345 12.45 -8.06 -40.24
N PRO A 346 13.77 -7.79 -40.32
CA PRO A 346 14.46 -7.00 -39.31
C PRO A 346 13.79 -5.64 -39.04
N GLY A 347 13.72 -5.22 -37.78
CA GLY A 347 13.06 -3.97 -37.36
C GLY A 347 11.53 -4.01 -37.37
N ARG A 348 10.93 -5.18 -37.57
CA ARG A 348 9.48 -5.38 -37.51
C ARG A 348 9.09 -6.22 -36.32
N TYR A 349 7.87 -6.00 -35.80
CA TYR A 349 7.29 -6.76 -34.71
C TYR A 349 5.79 -6.98 -34.88
N LYS A 350 5.25 -8.03 -34.27
CA LYS A 350 3.82 -8.14 -33.96
C LYS A 350 3.62 -8.01 -32.47
N PRO A 351 2.60 -7.26 -31.99
CA PRO A 351 2.28 -7.22 -30.58
C PRO A 351 2.06 -8.65 -30.06
N ALA A 352 2.66 -8.94 -28.90
CA ALA A 352 2.55 -10.22 -28.20
C ALA A 352 1.96 -10.00 -26.82
N GLY A 353 1.01 -10.84 -26.42
CA GLY A 353 0.24 -10.63 -25.20
C GLY A 353 -1.09 -9.94 -25.45
N PRO A 354 -1.80 -9.56 -24.39
CA PRO A 354 -3.12 -8.94 -24.52
C PRO A 354 -3.06 -7.61 -25.27
N GLN A 355 -3.96 -7.42 -26.23
CA GLN A 355 -4.06 -6.20 -27.04
C GLN A 355 -5.51 -5.75 -27.09
N GLY A 356 -5.77 -4.49 -26.75
CA GLY A 356 -7.14 -4.01 -26.60
C GLY A 356 -7.92 -4.89 -25.61
N TYR A 357 -7.26 -5.29 -24.53
CA TYR A 357 -7.84 -6.16 -23.52
C TYR A 357 -8.52 -5.31 -22.45
N GLY A 358 -9.81 -5.48 -22.33
CA GLY A 358 -10.64 -4.70 -21.44
C GLY A 358 -11.06 -5.44 -20.18
N ARG A 359 -11.27 -4.67 -19.13
CA ARG A 359 -11.82 -5.11 -17.84
C ARG A 359 -12.77 -4.05 -17.32
N ASP A 360 -14.03 -4.43 -17.13
CA ASP A 360 -15.00 -3.69 -16.34
C ASP A 360 -15.08 -4.38 -14.98
N ALA A 361 -14.70 -3.69 -13.92
CA ALA A 361 -14.66 -4.26 -12.59
C ALA A 361 -15.32 -3.32 -11.57
N SER A 362 -15.99 -3.93 -10.59
CA SER A 362 -16.58 -3.25 -9.45
C SER A 362 -16.18 -3.97 -8.17
N THR A 363 -15.82 -3.20 -7.15
CA THR A 363 -15.47 -3.69 -5.82
C THR A 363 -16.32 -2.97 -4.79
N ALA A 364 -16.84 -3.71 -3.81
CA ALA A 364 -17.45 -3.13 -2.62
C ALA A 364 -16.86 -3.80 -1.38
N MET A 365 -16.40 -3.00 -0.44
CA MET A 365 -15.85 -3.48 0.82
C MET A 365 -16.53 -2.76 1.99
N TRP A 366 -17.01 -3.53 2.94
CA TRP A 366 -17.38 -3.04 4.26
C TRP A 366 -16.43 -3.63 5.30
N ALA A 367 -15.94 -2.79 6.21
CA ALA A 367 -15.06 -3.21 7.29
C ALA A 367 -15.41 -2.47 8.59
N ASN A 368 -15.31 -3.17 9.72
CA ASN A 368 -15.45 -2.62 11.06
C ASN A 368 -14.36 -3.17 11.97
N GLN A 369 -13.84 -2.32 12.83
CA GLN A 369 -12.85 -2.67 13.84
C GLN A 369 -13.20 -1.96 15.14
N THR A 370 -13.14 -2.71 16.25
CA THR A 370 -13.23 -2.15 17.59
C THR A 370 -11.95 -2.47 18.35
N ASN A 371 -11.35 -1.45 18.95
CA ASN A 371 -10.20 -1.56 19.85
C ASN A 371 -10.58 -1.08 21.24
N VAL A 372 -10.11 -1.81 22.25
CA VAL A 372 -10.16 -1.42 23.66
C VAL A 372 -8.72 -1.38 24.15
N THR A 373 -8.26 -0.20 24.55
CA THR A 373 -6.93 -0.01 25.16
C THR A 373 -7.11 0.18 26.67
N SER A 374 -6.44 -0.68 27.44
CA SER A 374 -6.52 -0.68 28.92
C SER A 374 -5.12 -0.58 29.51
N GLU A 375 -4.92 0.35 30.43
CA GLU A 375 -3.69 0.47 31.22
C GLU A 375 -4.00 0.12 32.66
N PHE A 376 -3.28 -0.87 33.21
CA PHE A 376 -3.47 -1.31 34.58
C PHE A 376 -2.19 -1.91 35.14
N ALA A 377 -2.17 -2.21 36.44
CA ALA A 377 -1.05 -2.89 37.08
C ALA A 377 -1.52 -4.17 37.78
N THR A 378 -0.74 -5.24 37.69
CA THR A 378 -0.95 -6.51 38.36
C THR A 378 0.29 -6.84 39.20
N PHE A 379 0.18 -6.87 40.52
CA PHE A 379 1.32 -7.13 41.43
C PHE A 379 2.52 -6.19 41.20
N GLY A 380 2.27 -4.92 40.86
CA GLY A 380 3.32 -3.91 40.58
C GLY A 380 3.91 -3.99 39.17
N ILE A 381 3.42 -4.85 38.30
CA ILE A 381 3.80 -4.96 36.89
C ILE A 381 2.79 -4.16 36.08
N GLY A 382 3.28 -3.21 35.27
CA GLY A 382 2.44 -2.39 34.40
C GLY A 382 2.04 -3.11 33.11
N HIS A 383 0.80 -2.92 32.68
CA HIS A 383 0.26 -3.47 31.45
C HIS A 383 -0.34 -2.38 30.57
N THR A 384 -0.03 -2.42 29.27
CA THR A 384 -0.76 -1.68 28.23
C THR A 384 -1.36 -2.71 27.29
N LEU A 385 -2.61 -3.07 27.55
CA LEU A 385 -3.33 -4.12 26.84
C LEU A 385 -4.25 -3.50 25.78
N VAL A 386 -4.09 -3.91 24.53
CA VAL A 386 -5.02 -3.62 23.44
C VAL A 386 -5.73 -4.92 23.05
N THR A 387 -7.06 -4.95 23.19
CA THR A 387 -7.89 -6.03 22.70
C THR A 387 -8.84 -5.52 21.63
N GLY A 388 -9.24 -6.38 20.72
CA GLY A 388 -10.20 -5.96 19.72
C GLY A 388 -10.71 -7.07 18.82
N PHE A 389 -11.67 -6.69 18.01
CA PHE A 389 -12.17 -7.51 16.93
C PHE A 389 -12.22 -6.74 15.62
N GLU A 390 -12.15 -7.48 14.52
CA GLU A 390 -12.23 -6.94 13.16
C GLU A 390 -13.13 -7.85 12.32
N ILE A 391 -13.98 -7.24 11.50
CA ILE A 391 -14.78 -7.95 10.52
C ILE A 391 -14.79 -7.16 9.22
N SER A 392 -14.56 -7.85 8.09
CA SER A 392 -14.69 -7.25 6.77
C SER A 392 -15.34 -8.21 5.79
N ARG A 393 -16.08 -7.64 4.84
CA ARG A 393 -16.64 -8.33 3.68
C ARG A 393 -16.30 -7.54 2.45
N GLU A 394 -15.63 -8.18 1.51
CA GLU A 394 -15.23 -7.56 0.25
C GLU A 394 -15.73 -8.41 -0.92
N THR A 395 -16.38 -7.76 -1.89
CA THR A 395 -16.85 -8.38 -3.13
C THR A 395 -16.13 -7.76 -4.31
N TYR A 396 -15.79 -8.56 -5.29
CA TYR A 396 -15.15 -8.12 -6.52
C TYR A 396 -15.78 -8.82 -7.71
N GLY A 397 -16.41 -8.05 -8.59
CA GLY A 397 -17.00 -8.51 -9.85
C GLY A 397 -16.20 -7.96 -11.04
N ARG A 398 -15.93 -8.79 -12.03
CA ARG A 398 -15.15 -8.41 -13.21
C ARG A 398 -15.70 -9.06 -14.47
N THR A 399 -15.90 -8.24 -15.52
CA THR A 399 -16.11 -8.72 -16.89
C THR A 399 -14.86 -8.40 -17.72
N THR A 400 -14.23 -9.42 -18.31
CA THR A 400 -13.13 -9.25 -19.25
C THR A 400 -13.60 -9.33 -20.68
N TYR A 401 -12.97 -8.57 -21.57
CA TYR A 401 -13.30 -8.54 -22.98
C TYR A 401 -12.04 -8.22 -23.83
N SER A 402 -12.15 -8.44 -25.14
CA SER A 402 -11.08 -8.11 -26.10
C SER A 402 -11.72 -7.49 -27.35
N TYR A 403 -10.95 -6.67 -28.04
CA TYR A 403 -11.33 -6.15 -29.36
C TYR A 403 -10.86 -7.03 -30.52
N GLY A 404 -10.20 -8.17 -30.29
CA GLY A 404 -9.77 -9.12 -31.32
C GLY A 404 -8.80 -8.56 -32.35
N LEU A 405 -7.99 -7.56 -31.99
CA LEU A 405 -7.12 -6.78 -32.88
C LEU A 405 -6.14 -7.62 -33.65
N ASN A 406 -5.63 -8.71 -33.05
CA ASN A 406 -4.63 -9.62 -33.64
C ASN A 406 -5.04 -10.25 -34.95
N ARG A 407 -6.35 -10.34 -35.24
CA ARG A 407 -6.89 -10.88 -36.50
C ARG A 407 -6.59 -9.97 -37.70
N PHE A 408 -6.28 -8.71 -37.46
CA PHE A 408 -6.12 -7.66 -38.46
C PHE A 408 -4.69 -7.10 -38.52
N TYR A 409 -3.73 -7.74 -37.89
CA TYR A 409 -2.34 -7.28 -37.95
C TYR A 409 -1.77 -7.48 -39.37
N PRO A 410 -0.98 -6.52 -39.88
CA PRO A 410 -0.27 -6.68 -41.14
C PRO A 410 0.59 -7.95 -41.14
N ALA A 411 0.66 -8.65 -42.29
CA ALA A 411 1.48 -9.86 -42.41
C ALA A 411 2.92 -9.64 -41.96
N ASN A 412 3.54 -8.52 -42.37
CA ASN A 412 4.91 -8.12 -42.01
C ASN A 412 5.01 -7.37 -40.67
N GLY A 413 3.95 -7.35 -39.85
CA GLY A 413 3.92 -6.65 -38.56
C GLY A 413 4.06 -5.13 -38.69
N PHE A 414 4.41 -4.48 -37.57
CA PHE A 414 4.59 -3.03 -37.45
C PHE A 414 6.08 -2.67 -37.34
N ALA A 415 6.44 -1.42 -37.58
CA ALA A 415 7.81 -0.94 -37.39
C ALA A 415 8.14 -0.84 -35.90
N LEU A 416 9.24 -1.44 -35.45
CA LEU A 416 9.68 -1.45 -34.07
C LEU A 416 10.15 -0.07 -33.60
N ALA A 417 10.85 0.68 -34.46
CA ALA A 417 11.34 2.02 -34.15
C ALA A 417 10.26 3.12 -34.18
N ALA A 418 9.11 2.83 -34.81
CA ALA A 418 7.99 3.77 -34.93
C ALA A 418 6.65 2.99 -34.80
N PRO A 419 6.28 2.57 -33.60
CA PRO A 419 4.99 1.91 -33.36
C PRO A 419 3.84 2.86 -33.75
N PRO A 420 2.75 2.34 -34.35
CA PRO A 420 1.70 3.20 -34.92
C PRO A 420 0.95 4.03 -33.86
N GLY A 421 0.85 3.55 -32.61
CA GLY A 421 0.21 4.26 -31.51
C GLY A 421 -1.30 4.49 -31.64
N VAL A 422 -1.89 4.34 -32.84
CA VAL A 422 -3.32 4.48 -33.12
C VAL A 422 -3.80 3.27 -33.91
N TRP A 423 -4.90 2.67 -33.48
CA TRP A 423 -5.54 1.58 -34.16
C TRP A 423 -6.54 2.10 -35.20
N LEU A 424 -6.37 1.74 -36.46
CA LEU A 424 -7.24 2.14 -37.58
C LEU A 424 -8.09 0.99 -38.13
N GLY A 425 -7.87 -0.24 -37.65
CA GLY A 425 -8.61 -1.42 -38.08
C GLY A 425 -9.93 -1.61 -37.34
N PRO A 426 -10.68 -2.67 -37.66
CA PRO A 426 -11.91 -3.02 -36.93
C PRO A 426 -11.61 -3.31 -35.44
N ALA A 427 -12.51 -2.82 -34.58
CA ALA A 427 -12.43 -3.03 -33.13
C ALA A 427 -13.83 -3.33 -32.59
N LYS A 428 -14.19 -4.61 -32.49
CA LYS A 428 -15.47 -5.05 -31.92
C LYS A 428 -15.22 -5.68 -30.56
N ARG A 429 -15.91 -5.20 -29.55
CA ARG A 429 -15.85 -5.75 -28.18
C ARG A 429 -16.46 -7.15 -28.14
N GLU A 430 -15.71 -8.11 -27.66
CA GLU A 430 -16.10 -9.51 -27.44
C GLU A 430 -15.80 -9.87 -25.98
N ASN A 431 -16.83 -10.18 -25.19
CA ASN A 431 -16.65 -10.59 -23.80
C ASN A 431 -15.96 -11.96 -23.75
N SER A 432 -14.97 -12.12 -22.89
CA SER A 432 -14.15 -13.33 -22.75
C SER A 432 -14.46 -14.12 -21.47
N ALA A 433 -14.76 -13.45 -20.36
CA ALA A 433 -15.16 -14.10 -19.12
C ALA A 433 -15.84 -13.12 -18.17
N ARG A 434 -16.66 -13.66 -17.28
CA ARG A 434 -17.14 -12.98 -16.07
C ARG A 434 -16.60 -13.71 -14.85
N SER A 435 -16.17 -12.97 -13.84
CA SER A 435 -15.73 -13.50 -12.55
C SER A 435 -16.35 -12.70 -11.43
N ASP A 436 -16.90 -13.38 -10.44
CA ASP A 436 -17.45 -12.80 -9.22
C ASP A 436 -16.78 -13.49 -8.03
N THR A 437 -16.31 -12.71 -7.04
CA THR A 437 -15.60 -13.21 -5.86
C THR A 437 -16.07 -12.52 -4.60
N GLU A 438 -15.95 -13.20 -3.47
CA GLU A 438 -16.21 -12.65 -2.15
C GLU A 438 -15.16 -13.15 -1.16
N LEU A 439 -14.75 -12.26 -0.26
CA LEU A 439 -13.87 -12.55 0.85
C LEU A 439 -14.47 -11.99 2.13
N ILE A 440 -14.63 -12.85 3.16
CA ILE A 440 -15.06 -12.47 4.50
C ILE A 440 -13.92 -12.78 5.46
N VAL A 441 -13.49 -11.77 6.22
CA VAL A 441 -12.47 -11.92 7.26
C VAL A 441 -13.06 -11.51 8.59
N LYS A 442 -12.88 -12.35 9.61
CA LYS A 442 -13.21 -12.06 11.01
C LYS A 442 -11.95 -12.31 11.82
N ALA A 443 -11.69 -11.46 12.81
CA ALA A 443 -10.54 -11.65 13.67
C ALA A 443 -10.80 -11.17 15.09
N LEU A 444 -10.16 -11.87 16.04
CA LEU A 444 -10.03 -11.46 17.44
C LEU A 444 -8.54 -11.33 17.75
N TYR A 445 -8.16 -10.31 18.52
CA TYR A 445 -6.76 -10.09 18.88
C TYR A 445 -6.60 -9.47 20.26
N ALA A 446 -5.42 -9.73 20.82
CA ALA A 446 -4.96 -9.13 22.07
C ALA A 446 -3.45 -8.88 21.97
N PHE A 447 -3.01 -7.68 22.36
CA PHE A 447 -1.60 -7.26 22.44
C PHE A 447 -1.36 -6.68 23.81
N ASP A 448 -0.33 -7.15 24.52
CA ASP A 448 0.02 -6.63 25.83
C ASP A 448 1.50 -6.23 25.86
N THR A 449 1.76 -4.98 26.23
CA THR A 449 3.09 -4.50 26.57
C THR A 449 3.20 -4.51 28.09
N ILE A 450 4.00 -5.43 28.61
CA ILE A 450 4.18 -5.73 30.03
C ILE A 450 5.46 -5.05 30.51
N SER A 451 5.34 -4.04 31.37
CA SER A 451 6.49 -3.28 31.89
C SER A 451 7.01 -3.87 33.20
N LEU A 452 8.21 -4.47 33.12
CA LEU A 452 8.92 -5.07 34.26
C LEU A 452 9.92 -4.05 34.86
N GLY A 453 9.40 -3.09 35.62
CA GLY A 453 10.16 -2.00 36.18
C GLY A 453 10.66 -1.02 35.08
N ARG A 454 11.76 -0.28 35.35
CA ARG A 454 12.21 0.78 34.42
C ARG A 454 13.01 0.30 33.21
N TYR A 455 13.54 -0.93 33.26
CA TYR A 455 14.54 -1.38 32.27
C TYR A 455 14.01 -2.35 31.22
N TRP A 456 12.91 -3.05 31.48
CA TRP A 456 12.46 -4.13 30.64
C TRP A 456 10.98 -4.03 30.30
N ASP A 457 10.63 -4.22 29.03
CA ASP A 457 9.26 -4.54 28.59
C ASP A 457 9.25 -5.87 27.88
N ILE A 458 8.14 -6.60 28.05
CA ILE A 458 7.79 -7.78 27.27
C ILE A 458 6.57 -7.42 26.44
N ASP A 459 6.65 -7.61 25.13
CA ASP A 459 5.56 -7.39 24.19
C ASP A 459 5.06 -8.76 23.72
N VAL A 460 3.78 -9.05 23.90
CA VAL A 460 3.14 -10.27 23.45
C VAL A 460 1.88 -9.96 22.69
N GLY A 461 1.63 -10.72 21.61
CA GLY A 461 0.47 -10.52 20.79
C GLY A 461 -0.05 -11.82 20.20
N LEU A 462 -1.38 -11.94 20.19
CA LEU A 462 -2.11 -13.04 19.59
C LEU A 462 -3.21 -12.49 18.70
N ARG A 463 -3.40 -13.09 17.54
CA ARG A 463 -4.54 -12.85 16.66
C ARG A 463 -5.03 -14.14 16.07
N HIS A 464 -6.33 -14.39 16.13
CA HIS A 464 -6.98 -15.49 15.46
C HIS A 464 -7.86 -14.96 14.33
N ASP A 465 -7.60 -15.42 13.10
CA ASP A 465 -8.33 -15.06 11.90
C ASP A 465 -9.21 -16.24 11.43
N TRP A 466 -10.44 -15.94 10.99
CA TRP A 466 -11.32 -16.78 10.21
C TRP A 466 -11.52 -16.12 8.86
N ILE A 467 -11.17 -16.82 7.77
CA ILE A 467 -11.16 -16.30 6.42
C ILE A 467 -11.98 -17.23 5.53
N ASP A 468 -13.10 -16.74 5.05
CA ASP A 468 -13.98 -17.46 4.13
C ASP A 468 -13.97 -16.75 2.78
N GLY A 469 -13.70 -17.47 1.70
CA GLY A 469 -13.68 -16.90 0.36
C GLY A 469 -14.28 -17.83 -0.68
N TRP A 470 -14.91 -17.27 -1.69
CA TRP A 470 -15.35 -18.00 -2.87
C TRP A 470 -15.10 -17.21 -4.16
N ALA A 471 -14.95 -17.96 -5.26
CA ALA A 471 -14.82 -17.43 -6.61
C ALA A 471 -15.72 -18.21 -7.56
N GLU A 472 -16.37 -17.48 -8.44
CA GLU A 472 -17.06 -18.01 -9.63
C GLU A 472 -16.43 -17.41 -10.87
N SER A 473 -16.17 -18.24 -11.88
CA SER A 473 -15.64 -17.80 -13.18
C SER A 473 -16.42 -18.46 -14.31
N THR A 474 -17.00 -17.62 -15.17
CA THR A 474 -17.76 -18.06 -16.33
C THR A 474 -17.06 -17.57 -17.60
N PRO A 475 -16.18 -18.39 -18.23
CA PRO A 475 -15.62 -18.08 -19.54
C PRO A 475 -16.72 -18.07 -20.60
N ALA A 476 -16.58 -17.22 -21.62
CA ALA A 476 -17.59 -17.13 -22.68
C ALA A 476 -17.80 -18.50 -23.36
N GLY A 477 -19.05 -18.94 -23.41
CA GLY A 477 -19.45 -20.21 -24.03
C GLY A 477 -19.04 -21.46 -23.26
N LYS A 478 -18.64 -21.34 -21.97
CA LYS A 478 -18.27 -22.47 -21.11
C LYS A 478 -19.11 -22.49 -19.84
N PRO A 479 -19.20 -23.64 -19.15
CA PRO A 479 -19.80 -23.72 -17.83
C PRO A 479 -19.07 -22.83 -16.80
N THR A 480 -19.79 -22.47 -15.76
CA THR A 480 -19.23 -21.72 -14.61
C THR A 480 -18.42 -22.67 -13.73
N ASP A 481 -17.17 -22.27 -13.45
CA ASP A 481 -16.32 -22.90 -12.46
C ASP A 481 -16.52 -22.19 -11.12
N ARG A 482 -16.61 -22.94 -10.02
CA ARG A 482 -16.70 -22.41 -8.66
C ARG A 482 -15.66 -23.08 -7.75
N ALA A 483 -15.03 -22.27 -6.90
CA ALA A 483 -14.14 -22.73 -5.84
C ALA A 483 -14.40 -21.94 -4.55
N ALA A 484 -14.21 -22.58 -3.39
CA ALA A 484 -14.37 -21.96 -2.09
C ALA A 484 -13.27 -22.42 -1.14
N SER A 485 -12.88 -21.55 -0.19
CA SER A 485 -11.86 -21.84 0.82
C SER A 485 -12.31 -21.27 2.15
N SER A 486 -12.02 -22.02 3.23
CA SER A 486 -12.25 -21.59 4.62
C SER A 486 -11.00 -21.89 5.42
N ASP A 487 -10.31 -20.84 5.84
CA ASP A 487 -9.04 -20.91 6.58
C ASP A 487 -9.20 -20.36 7.99
N ARG A 488 -8.48 -20.98 8.95
CA ARG A 488 -8.35 -20.50 10.33
C ARG A 488 -6.89 -20.45 10.69
N HIS A 489 -6.45 -19.32 11.27
CA HIS A 489 -5.04 -19.19 11.62
C HIS A 489 -4.84 -18.39 12.89
N LEU A 490 -3.92 -18.88 13.74
CA LEU A 490 -3.43 -18.16 14.91
C LEU A 490 -2.07 -17.57 14.60
N SER A 491 -1.98 -16.25 14.60
CA SER A 491 -0.73 -15.50 14.48
C SER A 491 -0.23 -15.10 15.86
N THR A 492 1.09 -15.18 16.05
CA THR A 492 1.73 -14.89 17.33
C THR A 492 2.88 -13.91 17.16
N ARG A 493 3.12 -13.12 18.21
CA ARG A 493 4.25 -12.21 18.33
C ARG A 493 4.78 -12.23 19.75
N ALA A 494 6.09 -12.12 19.90
CA ALA A 494 6.76 -11.90 21.18
C ALA A 494 7.91 -10.93 20.99
N GLY A 495 8.11 -10.02 21.93
CA GLY A 495 9.20 -9.06 21.94
C GLY A 495 9.76 -8.88 23.34
N LEU A 496 11.05 -8.59 23.43
CA LEU A 496 11.73 -8.19 24.65
C LEU A 496 12.44 -6.87 24.37
N VAL A 497 12.14 -5.85 25.16
CA VAL A 497 12.73 -4.51 25.03
C VAL A 497 13.54 -4.21 26.27
N PHE A 498 14.82 -3.93 26.07
CA PHE A 498 15.73 -3.42 27.10
C PHE A 498 15.88 -1.90 26.96
N LYS A 499 15.69 -1.18 28.05
CA LYS A 499 15.73 0.29 28.16
C LYS A 499 16.96 0.73 28.95
N PRO A 500 18.16 0.74 28.33
CA PRO A 500 19.39 1.13 29.04
C PRO A 500 19.37 2.59 29.52
N THR A 501 18.67 3.45 28.80
CA THR A 501 18.48 4.89 29.05
C THR A 501 17.06 5.30 28.67
N ASP A 502 16.65 6.51 29.07
CA ASP A 502 15.31 7.01 28.74
C ASP A 502 15.11 7.23 27.23
N ASN A 503 16.19 7.50 26.50
CA ASN A 503 16.18 7.78 25.05
C ASN A 503 16.73 6.65 24.18
N GLY A 504 17.01 5.46 24.73
CA GLY A 504 17.57 4.33 24.02
C GLY A 504 16.87 3.02 24.29
N ARG A 505 16.73 2.18 23.25
CA ARG A 505 16.12 0.83 23.34
C ARG A 505 16.96 -0.16 22.55
N VAL A 506 17.08 -1.35 23.10
CA VAL A 506 17.57 -2.54 22.39
C VAL A 506 16.47 -3.58 22.50
N TYR A 507 16.09 -4.20 21.39
CA TYR A 507 14.99 -5.16 21.39
C TYR A 507 15.33 -6.43 20.61
N PHE A 508 14.69 -7.50 21.01
CA PHE A 508 14.58 -8.73 20.24
C PHE A 508 13.10 -9.01 19.99
N SER A 509 12.74 -9.42 18.78
CA SER A 509 11.35 -9.79 18.47
C SER A 509 11.26 -11.03 17.59
N TYR A 510 10.19 -11.76 17.79
CA TYR A 510 9.71 -12.87 16.99
C TYR A 510 8.30 -12.58 16.52
N GLY A 511 8.00 -12.87 15.26
CA GLY A 511 6.66 -12.70 14.71
C GLY A 511 6.34 -13.70 13.63
N THR A 512 5.06 -14.03 13.49
CA THR A 512 4.54 -14.93 12.47
C THR A 512 3.58 -14.21 11.53
N SER A 513 3.48 -14.71 10.31
CA SER A 513 2.42 -14.35 9.37
C SER A 513 2.02 -15.52 8.49
N PHE A 514 0.92 -15.38 7.76
CA PHE A 514 0.40 -16.42 6.89
C PHE A 514 -0.22 -15.83 5.62
N ASN A 515 -0.26 -16.66 4.55
CA ASN A 515 -0.84 -16.30 3.27
C ASN A 515 -1.86 -17.39 2.88
N PRO A 516 -3.18 -17.14 3.02
CA PRO A 516 -4.22 -18.09 2.66
C PRO A 516 -4.36 -18.23 1.14
N SER A 517 -5.02 -19.29 0.67
CA SER A 517 -5.31 -19.49 -0.75
C SER A 517 -6.17 -18.36 -1.34
N ALA A 518 -7.03 -17.78 -0.52
CA ALA A 518 -7.91 -16.67 -0.89
C ALA A 518 -7.24 -15.27 -0.89
N GLU A 519 -5.91 -15.17 -0.62
CA GLU A 519 -5.21 -13.89 -0.47
C GLU A 519 -5.40 -12.92 -1.65
N PHE A 520 -5.34 -13.44 -2.88
CA PHE A 520 -5.44 -12.62 -4.10
C PHE A 520 -6.85 -12.59 -4.71
N LEU A 521 -7.83 -13.17 -4.03
CA LEU A 521 -9.17 -13.34 -4.55
C LEU A 521 -9.80 -12.01 -4.98
N VAL A 522 -9.76 -11.03 -4.11
CA VAL A 522 -10.34 -9.70 -4.33
C VAL A 522 -9.36 -8.69 -4.92
N SER A 523 -8.05 -9.03 -5.01
CA SER A 523 -7.04 -8.15 -5.60
C SER A 523 -6.92 -8.31 -7.12
N ASN A 524 -7.12 -9.50 -7.66
CA ASN A 524 -7.02 -9.76 -9.10
C ASN A 524 -8.04 -10.80 -9.62
N GLY A 525 -8.93 -11.30 -8.76
CA GLY A 525 -9.91 -12.33 -9.08
C GLY A 525 -9.27 -13.68 -9.42
N SER A 526 -8.10 -13.96 -8.85
CA SER A 526 -7.36 -15.20 -9.04
C SER A 526 -6.86 -15.76 -7.70
N GLY A 527 -6.18 -16.91 -7.75
CA GLY A 527 -5.62 -17.55 -6.57
C GLY A 527 -6.48 -18.65 -5.98
N LEU A 528 -7.80 -18.61 -6.18
CA LEU A 528 -8.71 -19.68 -5.78
C LEU A 528 -9.24 -20.43 -7.01
N SER A 529 -9.07 -21.73 -7.00
CA SER A 529 -9.53 -22.66 -8.04
C SER A 529 -9.68 -24.04 -7.41
N ALA A 530 -10.29 -24.99 -8.11
CA ALA A 530 -10.38 -26.38 -7.65
C ALA A 530 -9.01 -27.00 -7.29
N ALA A 531 -7.92 -26.51 -7.89
CA ALA A 531 -6.57 -26.98 -7.60
C ALA A 531 -5.95 -26.33 -6.34
N THR A 532 -6.52 -25.25 -5.81
CA THR A 532 -5.96 -24.49 -4.69
C THR A 532 -6.90 -24.32 -3.49
N GLU A 533 -8.17 -24.65 -3.64
CA GLU A 533 -9.19 -24.43 -2.60
C GLU A 533 -8.93 -25.21 -1.30
N SER A 534 -8.31 -26.39 -1.39
CA SER A 534 -7.99 -27.25 -0.25
C SER A 534 -6.57 -27.04 0.31
N LEU A 535 -5.77 -26.12 -0.25
CA LEU A 535 -4.42 -25.90 0.23
C LEU A 535 -4.44 -25.12 1.55
N ALA A 536 -3.65 -25.59 2.53
CA ALA A 536 -3.41 -24.85 3.74
C ALA A 536 -2.69 -23.52 3.48
N PRO A 537 -2.76 -22.52 4.37
CA PRO A 537 -2.01 -21.28 4.23
C PRO A 537 -0.49 -21.48 4.24
N GLU A 538 0.23 -20.69 3.44
CA GLU A 538 1.68 -20.53 3.58
C GLU A 538 2.00 -19.94 4.95
N LYS A 539 3.12 -20.29 5.56
CA LYS A 539 3.55 -19.84 6.89
C LYS A 539 4.86 -19.08 6.80
N ASN A 540 4.94 -17.99 7.54
CA ASN A 540 6.13 -17.16 7.59
C ASN A 540 6.50 -16.88 9.04
N GLU A 541 7.79 -16.77 9.30
CA GLU A 541 8.33 -16.41 10.60
C GLU A 541 9.48 -15.42 10.44
N SER A 542 9.68 -14.58 11.43
CA SER A 542 10.80 -13.64 11.46
C SER A 542 11.36 -13.48 12.87
N PHE A 543 12.67 -13.31 12.91
CA PHE A 543 13.42 -12.86 14.06
C PHE A 543 14.08 -11.52 13.74
N GLU A 544 14.03 -10.58 14.68
CA GLU A 544 14.63 -9.25 14.53
C GLU A 544 15.32 -8.85 15.84
N LEU A 545 16.58 -8.43 15.75
CA LEU A 545 17.34 -7.79 16.83
C LEU A 545 17.60 -6.35 16.40
N GLY A 546 17.10 -5.38 17.15
CA GLY A 546 17.22 -4.00 16.77
C GLY A 546 17.54 -3.05 17.92
N THR A 547 17.79 -1.82 17.55
CA THR A 547 18.04 -0.73 18.49
C THR A 547 17.39 0.56 17.98
N LYS A 548 16.93 1.40 18.90
CA LYS A 548 16.34 2.72 18.62
C LYS A 548 16.90 3.73 19.62
N TRP A 549 17.25 4.89 19.12
CA TRP A 549 17.85 5.97 19.92
C TRP A 549 17.30 7.33 19.51
N GLU A 550 17.03 8.16 20.50
CA GLU A 550 16.68 9.57 20.31
C GLU A 550 17.89 10.43 20.67
N GLY A 551 18.44 11.11 19.66
CA GLY A 551 19.61 11.99 19.82
C GLY A 551 19.26 13.34 20.46
N LEU A 552 20.28 14.04 20.97
CA LEU A 552 20.16 15.31 21.69
C LEU A 552 19.48 16.44 20.89
N ALA A 553 19.55 16.40 19.55
CA ALA A 553 18.96 17.44 18.69
C ALA A 553 17.56 17.09 18.15
N GLY A 554 16.97 15.97 18.58
CA GLY A 554 15.65 15.51 18.10
C GLY A 554 15.71 14.59 16.88
N ILE A 555 16.86 13.99 16.57
CA ILE A 555 17.00 12.95 15.55
C ILE A 555 16.70 11.58 16.17
N ALA A 556 15.84 10.81 15.53
CA ALA A 556 15.60 9.40 15.84
C ALA A 556 16.48 8.53 14.95
N LEU A 557 17.24 7.63 15.57
CA LEU A 557 18.11 6.65 14.91
C LEU A 557 17.56 5.26 15.17
N ASN A 558 17.57 4.41 14.16
CA ASN A 558 17.23 2.99 14.32
C ASN A 558 18.17 2.10 13.51
N GLY A 559 18.37 0.89 14.03
CA GLY A 559 19.12 -0.16 13.37
C GLY A 559 18.51 -1.52 13.69
N ALA A 560 18.48 -2.44 12.71
CA ALA A 560 17.97 -3.78 12.90
C ALA A 560 18.73 -4.82 12.07
N LEU A 561 18.90 -6.00 12.66
CA LEU A 561 19.32 -7.25 12.01
C LEU A 561 18.11 -8.16 11.99
N PHE A 562 17.76 -8.72 10.83
CA PHE A 562 16.59 -9.57 10.75
C PHE A 562 16.82 -10.81 9.88
N GLN A 563 16.00 -11.83 10.13
CA GLN A 563 15.81 -12.98 9.27
C GLN A 563 14.32 -13.27 9.14
N THR A 564 13.81 -13.29 7.89
CA THR A 564 12.45 -13.72 7.56
C THR A 564 12.51 -14.97 6.71
N GLU A 565 11.74 -15.99 7.04
CA GLU A 565 11.63 -17.23 6.28
C GLU A 565 10.16 -17.48 5.91
N LYS A 566 9.91 -17.65 4.61
CA LYS A 566 8.64 -18.18 4.07
C LYS A 566 8.79 -19.69 3.98
N LYS A 567 7.98 -20.40 4.76
CA LYS A 567 7.87 -21.86 4.78
C LYS A 567 6.62 -22.28 4.02
N ASN A 568 6.66 -23.47 3.43
CA ASN A 568 5.52 -24.01 2.70
C ASN A 568 5.03 -23.04 1.60
N ALA A 569 5.95 -22.41 0.87
CA ALA A 569 5.58 -21.57 -0.27
C ALA A 569 4.86 -22.42 -1.33
N ARG A 570 3.77 -21.88 -1.86
CA ARG A 570 2.94 -22.55 -2.87
C ARG A 570 3.68 -22.61 -4.19
N GLU A 571 3.79 -23.81 -4.75
CA GLU A 571 4.39 -24.06 -6.05
C GLU A 571 3.46 -24.85 -6.96
N ARG A 572 3.44 -24.51 -8.25
CA ARG A 572 2.72 -25.27 -9.25
C ARG A 572 3.63 -26.36 -9.79
N MET A 573 3.22 -27.62 -9.62
CA MET A 573 3.94 -28.80 -10.04
C MET A 573 3.80 -29.05 -11.55
N ALA A 574 4.65 -29.92 -12.11
CA ALA A 574 4.66 -30.21 -13.54
C ALA A 574 3.34 -30.83 -14.05
N ASP A 575 2.62 -31.55 -13.22
CA ASP A 575 1.29 -32.12 -13.51
C ASP A 575 0.14 -31.08 -13.42
N GLY A 576 0.46 -29.82 -13.09
CA GLY A 576 -0.50 -28.73 -12.94
C GLY A 576 -1.13 -28.63 -11.56
N SER A 577 -0.90 -29.56 -10.64
CA SER A 577 -1.31 -29.49 -9.26
C SER A 577 -0.52 -28.42 -8.48
N TYR A 578 -0.94 -28.07 -7.28
CA TYR A 578 -0.22 -27.17 -6.40
C TYR A 578 0.20 -27.89 -5.11
N ALA A 579 1.41 -27.60 -4.64
CA ALA A 579 1.95 -28.14 -3.40
C ALA A 579 2.60 -27.04 -2.55
N LEU A 580 2.61 -27.21 -1.23
CA LEU A 580 3.22 -26.31 -0.25
C LEU A 580 4.63 -26.80 0.10
N VAL A 581 5.55 -26.72 -0.85
CA VAL A 581 6.88 -27.34 -0.79
C VAL A 581 8.05 -26.35 -0.90
N GLY A 582 7.76 -25.12 -1.31
CA GLY A 582 8.77 -24.09 -1.48
C GLY A 582 9.25 -23.50 -0.15
N ARG A 583 10.52 -23.05 -0.11
CA ARG A 583 11.12 -22.33 1.03
C ARG A 583 11.97 -21.19 0.54
N GLN A 584 11.77 -20.01 1.16
CA GLN A 584 12.52 -18.79 0.82
C GLN A 584 12.96 -18.10 2.11
N ARG A 585 14.14 -17.49 2.08
CA ARG A 585 14.68 -16.77 3.22
C ARG A 585 15.31 -15.44 2.80
N VAL A 586 15.08 -14.41 3.60
CA VAL A 586 15.74 -13.12 3.49
C VAL A 586 16.34 -12.75 4.84
N ARG A 587 17.63 -12.41 4.83
CA ARG A 587 18.37 -11.84 5.96
C ARG A 587 18.79 -10.44 5.60
N GLY A 588 18.88 -9.56 6.57
CA GLY A 588 19.26 -8.20 6.26
C GLY A 588 19.67 -7.35 7.43
N ILE A 589 20.14 -6.16 7.05
CA ILE A 589 20.47 -5.06 7.95
C ILE A 589 19.68 -3.86 7.49
N GLU A 590 19.05 -3.16 8.42
CA GLU A 590 18.35 -1.92 8.16
C GLU A 590 18.85 -0.84 9.10
N LEU A 591 19.09 0.35 8.56
CA LEU A 591 19.47 1.55 9.30
C LEU A 591 18.55 2.69 8.91
N GLY A 592 18.16 3.52 9.86
CA GLY A 592 17.33 4.69 9.64
C GLY A 592 17.71 5.86 10.51
N ALA A 593 17.47 7.06 10.00
CA ALA A 593 17.63 8.32 10.70
C ALA A 593 16.51 9.28 10.25
N ALA A 594 15.78 9.87 11.19
CA ALA A 594 14.72 10.83 10.90
C ALA A 594 14.67 11.93 11.95
N GLY A 595 14.61 13.20 11.52
CA GLY A 595 14.50 14.36 12.41
C GLY A 595 15.64 15.37 12.25
N LYS A 596 15.68 16.31 13.19
CA LYS A 596 16.60 17.46 13.16
C LYS A 596 17.97 17.09 13.69
N VAL A 597 19.00 17.23 12.88
CA VAL A 597 20.41 17.16 13.29
C VAL A 597 20.81 18.46 14.01
N THR A 598 20.30 19.58 13.49
CA THR A 598 20.34 20.91 14.13
C THR A 598 18.96 21.57 13.96
N PRO A 599 18.67 22.68 14.64
CA PRO A 599 17.40 23.39 14.40
C PRO A 599 17.13 23.76 12.94
N GLN A 600 18.18 23.92 12.13
CA GLN A 600 18.09 24.28 10.71
C GLN A 600 18.19 23.08 9.77
N TRP A 601 18.79 21.97 10.19
CA TRP A 601 19.10 20.82 9.35
C TRP A 601 18.23 19.63 9.70
N ASP A 602 17.35 19.23 8.78
CA ASP A 602 16.51 18.05 8.89
C ASP A 602 17.01 16.92 7.95
N VAL A 603 16.92 15.69 8.41
CA VAL A 603 17.37 14.50 7.66
C VAL A 603 16.32 13.40 7.78
N PHE A 604 16.00 12.79 6.63
CA PHE A 604 15.24 11.55 6.52
C PHE A 604 16.07 10.58 5.65
N ALA A 605 16.68 9.58 6.28
CA ALA A 605 17.58 8.67 5.59
C ALA A 605 17.34 7.23 6.04
N ASN A 606 17.46 6.30 5.10
CA ASN A 606 17.43 4.89 5.41
C ASN A 606 18.25 4.07 4.42
N TYR A 607 18.84 3.00 4.91
CA TYR A 607 19.65 2.05 4.18
C TYR A 607 19.20 0.64 4.50
N THR A 608 19.20 -0.24 3.48
CA THR A 608 18.87 -1.65 3.64
C THR A 608 19.87 -2.52 2.86
N TYR A 609 20.38 -3.54 3.53
CA TYR A 609 21.09 -4.66 2.93
C TYR A 609 20.23 -5.91 3.00
N LEU A 610 20.02 -6.61 1.86
CA LEU A 610 19.22 -7.83 1.77
C LEU A 610 20.03 -8.99 1.17
N ALA A 611 20.13 -10.09 1.90
CA ALA A 611 20.63 -11.37 1.41
C ALA A 611 19.44 -12.34 1.28
N SER A 612 18.82 -12.34 0.10
CA SER A 612 17.69 -13.23 -0.22
C SER A 612 18.16 -14.53 -0.88
N VAL A 613 17.47 -15.64 -0.64
CA VAL A 613 17.77 -16.94 -1.24
C VAL A 613 16.52 -17.82 -1.29
N THR A 614 16.30 -18.51 -2.40
CA THR A 614 15.38 -19.65 -2.49
C THR A 614 16.10 -20.87 -1.93
N LEU A 615 15.60 -21.41 -0.82
CA LEU A 615 16.20 -22.56 -0.14
C LEU A 615 15.78 -23.87 -0.79
N SER A 616 14.55 -23.93 -1.31
CA SER A 616 13.98 -25.09 -2.00
C SER A 616 12.84 -24.65 -2.91
N SER A 617 12.85 -25.14 -4.15
CA SER A 617 11.78 -24.98 -5.15
C SER A 617 11.65 -26.26 -5.98
N PRO A 618 11.00 -27.31 -5.44
CA PRO A 618 10.87 -28.61 -6.13
C PRO A 618 10.20 -28.53 -7.51
N ALA A 619 9.24 -27.62 -7.67
CA ALA A 619 8.60 -27.40 -8.97
C ALA A 619 9.52 -26.71 -9.99
N THR A 620 10.51 -25.95 -9.52
CA THR A 620 11.44 -25.20 -10.37
C THR A 620 12.85 -25.23 -9.74
N PRO A 621 13.58 -26.36 -9.82
CA PRO A 621 14.89 -26.54 -9.14
C PRO A 621 15.96 -25.51 -9.52
N ARG A 622 15.83 -24.85 -10.69
CA ARG A 622 16.73 -23.74 -11.08
C ARG A 622 16.69 -22.55 -10.13
N ARG A 623 15.67 -22.43 -9.29
CA ARG A 623 15.56 -21.38 -8.27
C ARG A 623 16.38 -21.68 -7.02
N ASP A 624 16.74 -22.92 -6.79
CA ASP A 624 17.50 -23.31 -5.60
C ASP A 624 18.85 -22.60 -5.55
N GLY A 625 19.13 -21.97 -4.41
CA GLY A 625 20.32 -21.14 -4.22
C GLY A 625 20.28 -19.76 -4.86
N GLN A 626 19.28 -19.44 -5.70
CA GLN A 626 19.15 -18.14 -6.35
C GLN A 626 18.55 -17.09 -5.43
N ALA A 627 18.95 -15.82 -5.64
CA ALA A 627 18.31 -14.68 -4.99
C ALA A 627 16.87 -14.48 -5.49
N LEU A 628 16.00 -13.97 -4.64
CA LEU A 628 14.63 -13.64 -5.02
C LEU A 628 14.62 -12.56 -6.13
N GLY A 629 13.68 -12.68 -7.05
CA GLY A 629 13.48 -11.69 -8.11
C GLY A 629 13.18 -10.31 -7.55
N ASN A 630 13.59 -9.28 -8.27
CA ASN A 630 13.39 -7.87 -7.92
C ASN A 630 13.80 -7.49 -6.47
N THR A 631 14.84 -8.15 -5.95
CA THR A 631 15.33 -7.95 -4.59
C THR A 631 16.80 -7.49 -4.64
N PRO A 632 17.09 -6.18 -4.60
CA PRO A 632 18.46 -5.66 -4.61
C PRO A 632 19.15 -5.95 -3.28
N ARG A 633 20.48 -6.22 -3.33
CA ARG A 633 21.27 -6.40 -2.09
C ARG A 633 21.40 -5.11 -1.30
N HIS A 634 21.48 -3.96 -1.97
CA HIS A 634 21.67 -2.66 -1.34
C HIS A 634 20.63 -1.69 -1.86
N ALA A 635 19.99 -0.96 -0.97
CA ALA A 635 19.14 0.18 -1.28
C ALA A 635 19.41 1.29 -0.25
N LEU A 636 19.38 2.55 -0.72
CA LEU A 636 19.58 3.72 0.12
C LEU A 636 18.63 4.83 -0.33
N ASN A 637 18.04 5.51 0.65
CA ASN A 637 17.29 6.74 0.44
C ASN A 637 17.78 7.80 1.40
N LEU A 638 17.95 9.00 0.89
CA LEU A 638 18.28 10.20 1.64
C LEU A 638 17.37 11.33 1.14
N TRP A 639 16.72 11.99 2.06
CA TRP A 639 16.16 13.31 1.89
C TRP A 639 16.70 14.20 3.00
N THR A 640 17.19 15.39 2.66
CA THR A 640 17.72 16.32 3.65
C THR A 640 17.39 17.75 3.25
N THR A 641 17.03 18.56 4.23
CA THR A 641 16.72 19.98 4.03
C THR A 641 17.51 20.84 5.00
N TYR A 642 17.92 22.01 4.52
CA TYR A 642 18.63 22.99 5.32
C TYR A 642 17.95 24.36 5.18
N ARG A 643 17.57 24.96 6.32
CA ARG A 643 16.97 26.29 6.37
C ARG A 643 18.06 27.34 6.45
N LEU A 644 18.10 28.18 5.44
CA LEU A 644 19.00 29.32 5.32
C LEU A 644 18.36 30.59 5.91
N PRO A 645 19.15 31.64 6.21
CA PRO A 645 18.60 32.95 6.54
C PRO A 645 17.70 33.51 5.44
N ALA A 646 16.90 34.51 5.78
CA ALA A 646 15.98 35.21 4.88
C ALA A 646 14.89 34.32 4.23
N GLY A 647 14.48 33.24 4.88
CA GLY A 647 13.32 32.42 4.46
C GLY A 647 13.62 31.40 3.36
N TRP A 648 14.88 31.15 3.03
CA TRP A 648 15.26 30.10 2.07
C TRP A 648 15.37 28.74 2.72
N THR A 649 14.96 27.71 1.99
CA THR A 649 15.19 26.31 2.33
C THR A 649 15.74 25.60 1.11
N ILE A 650 16.83 24.88 1.26
CA ILE A 650 17.36 24.00 0.20
C ILE A 650 17.18 22.55 0.62
N GLY A 651 16.82 21.70 -0.34
CA GLY A 651 16.64 20.27 -0.15
C GLY A 651 17.41 19.45 -1.19
N TYR A 652 17.90 18.31 -0.77
CA TYR A 652 18.56 17.34 -1.63
C TYR A 652 18.04 15.95 -1.33
N GLY A 653 17.65 15.23 -2.39
CA GLY A 653 17.25 13.84 -2.38
C GLY A 653 18.21 12.94 -3.14
N SER A 654 18.39 11.71 -2.64
CA SER A 654 19.18 10.69 -3.34
C SER A 654 18.59 9.32 -3.11
N HIS A 655 18.33 8.59 -4.19
CA HIS A 655 17.76 7.25 -4.17
C HIS A 655 18.67 6.29 -4.92
N PHE A 656 19.13 5.22 -4.24
CA PHE A 656 19.96 4.16 -4.81
C PHE A 656 19.27 2.82 -4.74
N VAL A 657 19.24 2.10 -5.86
CA VAL A 657 18.83 0.70 -5.94
C VAL A 657 19.94 -0.11 -6.59
N GLY A 658 20.43 -1.12 -5.89
CA GLY A 658 21.47 -2.01 -6.36
C GLY A 658 21.01 -2.94 -7.50
N ARG A 659 21.96 -3.66 -8.09
CA ARG A 659 21.67 -4.72 -9.07
C ARG A 659 20.74 -5.77 -8.47
N ARG A 660 19.82 -6.28 -9.30
CA ARG A 660 18.83 -7.28 -8.87
C ARG A 660 18.46 -8.23 -9.99
N ASN A 661 18.16 -9.47 -9.65
CA ASN A 661 17.65 -10.43 -10.62
C ASN A 661 16.28 -10.00 -11.13
N VAL A 662 16.00 -10.24 -12.41
CA VAL A 662 14.68 -10.01 -12.99
C VAL A 662 13.69 -11.03 -12.42
N THR A 663 14.10 -12.29 -12.28
CA THR A 663 13.31 -13.40 -11.68
C THR A 663 14.09 -14.12 -10.60
N SER A 664 13.38 -14.95 -9.84
CA SER A 664 14.00 -15.86 -8.87
C SER A 664 14.70 -17.07 -9.51
N GLU A 665 14.71 -17.20 -10.83
CA GLU A 665 15.44 -18.27 -11.53
C GLU A 665 16.90 -17.88 -11.86
N GLY A 666 17.29 -16.64 -11.54
CA GLY A 666 18.59 -16.09 -11.92
C GLY A 666 18.66 -15.70 -13.40
N GLY A 667 19.85 -15.66 -13.95
CA GLY A 667 20.11 -15.27 -15.35
C GLY A 667 20.12 -13.76 -15.53
N SER A 668 19.04 -13.20 -16.06
CA SER A 668 18.95 -11.77 -16.38
C SER A 668 18.90 -10.87 -15.14
N GLN A 669 19.66 -9.77 -15.19
CA GLN A 669 19.75 -8.79 -14.11
C GLN A 669 19.42 -7.39 -14.58
N LEU A 670 18.75 -6.62 -13.72
CA LEU A 670 18.63 -5.15 -13.85
C LEU A 670 19.85 -4.48 -13.26
N GLY A 671 20.35 -3.45 -13.96
CA GLY A 671 21.46 -2.62 -13.51
C GLY A 671 21.14 -1.82 -12.24
N ALA A 672 22.16 -1.46 -11.48
CA ALA A 672 22.02 -0.50 -10.39
C ALA A 672 21.83 0.92 -10.94
N TYR A 673 21.14 1.76 -10.16
CA TYR A 673 20.94 3.16 -10.50
C TYR A 673 20.94 4.08 -9.27
N TRP A 674 21.30 5.34 -9.53
CA TRP A 674 21.12 6.48 -8.64
C TRP A 674 20.20 7.48 -9.29
N VAL A 675 19.30 8.06 -8.50
CA VAL A 675 18.46 9.21 -8.88
C VAL A 675 18.67 10.29 -7.85
N HIS A 676 18.81 11.54 -8.31
CA HIS A 676 19.06 12.70 -7.47
C HIS A 676 18.00 13.77 -7.71
N ASN A 677 17.52 14.36 -6.64
CA ASN A 677 16.48 15.39 -6.64
C ASN A 677 16.98 16.65 -5.92
N LEU A 678 16.52 17.80 -6.34
CA LEU A 678 16.79 19.08 -5.68
C LEU A 678 15.50 19.81 -5.35
N MET A 679 15.51 20.57 -4.27
CA MET A 679 14.44 21.47 -3.88
C MET A 679 15.02 22.82 -3.45
N ALA A 680 14.35 23.92 -3.83
CA ALA A 680 14.59 25.25 -3.31
C ALA A 680 13.24 25.86 -2.91
N GLY A 681 13.06 26.14 -1.64
CA GLY A 681 11.88 26.79 -1.08
C GLY A 681 12.19 28.23 -0.66
N TYR A 682 11.23 29.13 -0.82
CA TYR A 682 11.32 30.53 -0.38
C TYR A 682 10.03 30.96 0.30
N GLU A 683 10.11 31.31 1.57
CA GLU A 683 9.02 31.88 2.36
C GLU A 683 9.03 33.40 2.18
N VAL A 684 8.16 33.94 1.32
CA VAL A 684 8.00 35.39 1.12
C VAL A 684 7.54 36.06 2.40
N ASN A 685 6.60 35.42 3.09
CA ASN A 685 6.06 35.81 4.38
C ASN A 685 5.35 34.60 5.02
N ARG A 686 4.71 34.78 6.20
CA ARG A 686 3.98 33.72 6.90
C ARG A 686 2.81 33.12 6.12
N ARG A 687 2.36 33.77 5.03
CA ARG A 687 1.21 33.34 4.22
C ARG A 687 1.59 32.76 2.87
N LEU A 688 2.70 33.19 2.26
CA LEU A 688 3.07 32.82 0.89
C LEU A 688 4.43 32.15 0.84
N ARG A 689 4.46 30.95 0.32
CA ARG A 689 5.68 30.16 0.05
C ARG A 689 5.72 29.75 -1.42
N PHE A 690 6.88 29.86 -2.02
CA PHE A 690 7.22 29.25 -3.31
C PHE A 690 8.18 28.09 -3.10
N GLN A 691 8.10 27.07 -3.97
CA GLN A 691 9.02 25.94 -3.94
C GLN A 691 9.27 25.45 -5.37
N LEU A 692 10.53 25.28 -5.72
CA LEU A 692 10.98 24.64 -6.96
C LEU A 692 11.52 23.27 -6.62
N ASN A 693 10.99 22.23 -7.27
CA ASN A 693 11.51 20.87 -7.23
C ASN A 693 12.07 20.50 -8.61
N ILE A 694 13.20 19.83 -8.63
CA ILE A 694 13.80 19.20 -9.82
C ILE A 694 14.00 17.73 -9.50
N ASP A 695 13.20 16.87 -10.11
CA ASP A 695 13.31 15.44 -9.95
C ASP A 695 14.17 14.84 -11.05
N ASN A 696 14.87 13.75 -10.71
CA ASN A 696 15.80 13.08 -11.59
C ASN A 696 16.76 14.09 -12.29
N LEU A 697 17.48 14.87 -11.48
CA LEU A 697 18.32 16.01 -11.88
C LEU A 697 19.22 15.69 -13.08
N PHE A 698 19.78 14.50 -13.16
CA PHE A 698 20.72 14.08 -14.21
C PHE A 698 20.05 13.34 -15.37
N ASP A 699 18.70 13.33 -15.44
CA ASP A 699 17.91 12.60 -16.44
C ASP A 699 18.34 11.14 -16.61
N ARG A 700 18.60 10.48 -15.51
CA ARG A 700 19.01 9.08 -15.50
C ARG A 700 17.89 8.20 -16.06
N ALA A 701 18.15 7.50 -17.16
CA ALA A 701 17.28 6.43 -17.61
C ALA A 701 17.56 5.16 -16.77
N TYR A 702 16.52 4.64 -16.10
CA TYR A 702 16.63 3.43 -15.27
C TYR A 702 15.37 2.58 -15.37
N VAL A 703 15.55 1.27 -15.37
CA VAL A 703 14.43 0.32 -15.34
C VAL A 703 13.95 0.18 -13.90
N GLU A 704 12.73 0.59 -13.64
CA GLU A 704 12.09 0.45 -12.34
C GLU A 704 11.40 -0.90 -12.20
N ARG A 705 10.64 -1.33 -13.23
CA ARG A 705 9.79 -2.53 -13.19
C ARG A 705 9.94 -3.36 -14.47
N VAL A 706 9.70 -4.67 -14.34
CA VAL A 706 9.71 -5.60 -15.47
C VAL A 706 8.38 -6.36 -15.53
N ARG A 707 7.77 -6.39 -16.71
CA ARG A 707 6.65 -7.26 -17.04
C ARG A 707 7.17 -8.49 -17.79
N GLN A 708 7.08 -9.63 -17.16
CA GLN A 708 7.49 -10.87 -17.79
C GLN A 708 6.35 -11.50 -18.60
N VAL A 709 6.71 -12.10 -19.74
CA VAL A 709 5.82 -13.02 -20.44
C VAL A 709 6.16 -14.44 -20.00
N LEU A 710 5.25 -15.09 -19.34
CA LEU A 710 5.37 -16.50 -19.01
C LEU A 710 5.27 -17.34 -20.31
N GLY A 711 6.27 -18.16 -20.59
CA GLY A 711 6.15 -19.33 -21.43
C GLY A 711 6.56 -19.22 -22.90
N SER A 712 7.37 -18.26 -23.37
CA SER A 712 7.87 -18.28 -24.75
C SER A 712 9.16 -17.48 -24.93
N GLU A 713 10.22 -18.14 -25.41
CA GLU A 713 11.49 -17.49 -25.80
C GLU A 713 11.34 -16.56 -27.03
N SER A 714 10.30 -16.76 -27.84
CA SER A 714 10.03 -15.92 -29.01
C SER A 714 9.41 -14.55 -28.70
N ARG A 715 8.92 -14.34 -27.46
CA ARG A 715 8.27 -13.09 -27.04
C ARG A 715 9.19 -12.29 -26.13
N SER A 716 9.22 -10.98 -26.33
CA SER A 716 9.92 -10.08 -25.42
C SER A 716 9.19 -9.98 -24.09
N SER A 717 9.92 -9.68 -23.02
CA SER A 717 9.37 -9.03 -21.84
C SER A 717 9.05 -7.56 -22.16
N ALA A 718 8.52 -6.82 -21.17
CA ALA A 718 8.47 -5.37 -21.23
C ALA A 718 9.12 -4.77 -19.97
N VAL A 719 9.74 -3.61 -20.12
CA VAL A 719 10.33 -2.85 -19.01
C VAL A 719 9.65 -1.50 -18.89
N GLU A 720 9.41 -1.09 -17.66
CA GLU A 720 8.91 0.25 -17.33
C GLU A 720 10.05 1.06 -16.73
N PHE A 721 10.32 2.21 -17.34
CA PHE A 721 11.30 3.15 -16.82
C PHE A 721 10.72 3.96 -15.67
N GLY A 722 11.57 4.37 -14.74
CA GLY A 722 11.25 5.49 -13.85
C GLY A 722 11.14 6.80 -14.61
N ASP A 723 10.48 7.78 -14.00
CA ASP A 723 10.19 9.07 -14.61
C ASP A 723 11.49 9.81 -15.01
N GLY A 724 11.46 10.47 -16.14
CA GLY A 724 12.55 11.33 -16.63
C GLY A 724 12.71 12.60 -15.76
N ARG A 725 13.67 13.45 -16.11
CA ARG A 725 13.84 14.73 -15.42
C ARG A 725 12.60 15.59 -15.56
N SER A 726 12.16 16.16 -14.43
CA SER A 726 11.06 17.12 -14.38
C SER A 726 11.39 18.29 -13.44
N ALA A 727 10.77 19.42 -13.69
CA ALA A 727 10.85 20.60 -12.84
C ALA A 727 9.44 21.09 -12.53
N MET A 728 9.17 21.41 -11.25
CA MET A 728 7.87 21.83 -10.74
C MET A 728 8.05 23.08 -9.87
N LEU A 729 7.30 24.13 -10.18
CA LEU A 729 7.21 25.33 -9.34
C LEU A 729 5.84 25.34 -8.66
N SER A 730 5.86 25.33 -7.34
CA SER A 730 4.66 25.42 -6.53
C SER A 730 4.56 26.77 -5.80
N ALA A 731 3.33 27.22 -5.61
CA ALA A 731 2.98 28.35 -4.74
C ALA A 731 1.91 27.87 -3.76
N VAL A 732 2.12 28.11 -2.48
CA VAL A 732 1.16 27.79 -1.41
C VAL A 732 0.84 29.08 -0.66
N TYR A 733 -0.45 29.37 -0.56
CA TYR A 733 -0.97 30.52 0.18
C TYR A 733 -1.80 30.06 1.39
N LYS A 734 -1.48 30.60 2.55
CA LYS A 734 -2.19 30.41 3.82
C LYS A 734 -3.04 31.64 4.14
N PHE A 735 -4.31 31.45 4.28
CA PHE A 735 -5.28 32.53 4.57
C PHE A 735 -5.30 32.87 6.05
#